data_64cab27abb648c5dbc979cae15145330
#
_entry.id   64cab27abb648c5dbc979cae15145330
#
_cell.length_a   1.000
_cell.length_b   1.000
_cell.length_c   1.000
_cell.angle_alpha   90.00
_cell.angle_beta   90.00
_cell.angle_gamma   90.00
#
_symmetry.space_group_name_H-M   'P 1'
#
loop_
_entity.id
_entity.type
_entity.pdbx_description
1 polymer ?
#
loop_
_entity_poly.entity_id
_entity_poly.type
_entity_poly.pdbx_seq_one_letter_code
_entity_poly.pdbx_strand_id
1 'polypeptide(L)'
;MITQIKKRDGSVVEYDLNKITNAILRANTETDEFLEDNIDTLVEDVDSLLEEKEETLTVECVQDTVEEVLLGSKYKDTAKAFILYRDKRDRERRRDIFKPRKELKPYEYPELLEYVDAIRNSYWVHTEFNYTSDIQDFKQNVKPHERTAIKNAMLAIAQVEVAVKTFWGDLYHRMPKWETGAVGATFSESECYIEGTEILTPNGWVDFRDINNGDLVAQFNHDNTIEFVPARNKIVKDIDDKLHHLSKTTMDAYVTPNHNMVVYKKKENNKFDLIPSSKVSGRNSSYFIPQAGKLKGGNRDKLTPEERLYIALQSDGNFRFWTNKSGEKLPRGSKSGKQTYEISFKKDRKIKRFNDIVSSIGDIKVSEYNVSREGYKKYSVDIDKDFNYKGYEWVNLSDKSWEWCEDFIQELVEWDGTRIDGKKDGNMSFSTVDKDVADKVQAIATMAGYRVIITDYEDNRSDTYSNCYKMVFVENRERVTGTYKKEEIDYKGKVYCVEVDSGAIVTRYNDKVLIAGNCRHADAYAHLLDILGLNEEFKHIDEIPALRERVDELTMHTKLSKSEDNRDYVLSVLLFSLFIEHVSLFSQFLIMMSFNKHKNLFRGLSNAIEATSKEEQIHGLFGIEIINILKEEHPEWFNGEMKRTVYEACEHSYETEKKVLDWLYEDGELEFLPKRTVKEFIKNRLNNSLESIGFEKLFEINEEVLAETAWFDDEVISTKLTDFLSKRSVNYTKFTNTVTEDTLFSSNSEFEENEEKLSKDKVNEILRMRMLTLGN
;
A
#
# COMPACT_ATOMS: atom_id res chain seq x y z
N MET A 1 61.66 17.76 -7.52
CA MET A 1 61.12 16.36 -7.63
C MET A 1 60.18 16.10 -6.50
N ILE A 2 58.92 15.93 -6.78
CA ILE A 2 57.87 15.70 -5.79
C ILE A 2 57.96 14.26 -5.26
N THR A 3 57.99 14.10 -3.95
CA THR A 3 58.13 12.75 -3.33
C THR A 3 56.86 12.31 -2.59
N GLN A 4 56.01 13.26 -2.11
CA GLN A 4 54.86 12.95 -1.30
C GLN A 4 53.71 13.90 -1.57
N ILE A 5 52.49 13.42 -1.41
CA ILE A 5 51.28 14.20 -1.48
C ILE A 5 50.39 13.92 -0.26
N LYS A 6 49.62 14.93 0.19
CA LYS A 6 48.67 14.81 1.27
C LYS A 6 47.29 14.46 0.72
N LYS A 7 46.74 13.34 1.17
CA LYS A 7 45.37 12.94 0.87
C LYS A 7 44.36 13.78 1.61
N ARG A 8 43.09 13.66 1.19
CA ARG A 8 41.93 14.34 1.80
C ARG A 8 41.71 13.98 3.27
N ASP A 9 42.00 12.71 3.65
CA ASP A 9 41.93 12.22 5.03
C ASP A 9 43.10 12.70 5.93
N GLY A 10 43.98 13.52 5.36
CA GLY A 10 45.17 14.05 6.04
C GLY A 10 46.38 13.13 6.00
N SER A 11 46.28 11.88 5.53
CA SER A 11 47.39 10.97 5.37
C SER A 11 48.36 11.43 4.27
N VAL A 12 49.65 11.15 4.43
CA VAL A 12 50.71 11.45 3.45
C VAL A 12 51.12 10.19 2.76
N VAL A 13 51.12 10.19 1.44
CA VAL A 13 51.47 9.05 0.60
C VAL A 13 52.52 9.43 -0.43
N GLU A 14 53.20 8.44 -1.02
CA GLU A 14 54.09 8.66 -2.15
C GLU A 14 53.36 9.26 -3.34
N TYR A 15 54.02 10.22 -3.98
CA TYR A 15 53.57 10.77 -5.25
C TYR A 15 53.72 9.76 -6.37
N ASP A 16 52.66 9.52 -7.12
CA ASP A 16 52.63 8.49 -8.18
C ASP A 16 52.03 9.09 -9.47
N LEU A 17 52.93 9.37 -10.42
CA LEU A 17 52.63 9.97 -11.73
C LEU A 17 51.64 9.10 -12.53
N ASN A 18 51.66 7.77 -12.37
CA ASN A 18 50.80 6.83 -13.06
C ASN A 18 49.31 7.09 -12.71
N LYS A 19 49.00 7.62 -11.53
CA LYS A 19 47.64 7.95 -11.16
C LYS A 19 47.11 9.14 -11.97
N ILE A 20 47.93 10.12 -12.31
CA ILE A 20 47.60 11.25 -13.15
C ILE A 20 47.40 10.74 -14.56
N THR A 21 48.32 9.97 -15.11
CA THR A 21 48.24 9.31 -16.43
C THR A 21 46.93 8.55 -16.58
N ASN A 22 46.61 7.68 -15.61
CA ASN A 22 45.38 6.89 -15.63
C ASN A 22 44.10 7.74 -15.54
N ALA A 23 44.13 8.86 -14.81
CA ALA A 23 42.99 9.75 -14.68
C ALA A 23 42.68 10.47 -15.99
N ILE A 24 43.73 10.96 -16.69
CA ILE A 24 43.60 11.62 -18.02
C ILE A 24 43.17 10.58 -19.08
N LEU A 25 43.74 9.37 -19.10
CA LEU A 25 43.35 8.32 -20.03
C LEU A 25 41.88 7.92 -19.87
N ARG A 26 41.37 7.80 -18.62
CA ARG A 26 39.95 7.52 -18.39
C ARG A 26 39.06 8.62 -18.98
N ALA A 27 39.42 9.89 -18.84
CA ALA A 27 38.64 10.97 -19.41
C ALA A 27 38.69 10.92 -20.94
N ASN A 28 39.85 10.58 -21.53
CA ASN A 28 39.99 10.43 -22.97
C ASN A 28 39.25 9.20 -23.55
N THR A 29 39.06 8.14 -22.75
CA THR A 29 38.28 6.95 -23.17
C THR A 29 36.83 7.31 -23.51
N GLU A 30 36.26 8.33 -22.87
CA GLU A 30 34.89 8.82 -23.16
C GLU A 30 34.82 9.70 -24.41
N THR A 31 35.94 10.34 -24.83
CA THR A 31 35.99 11.35 -25.89
C THR A 31 36.76 10.98 -27.13
N ASP A 32 37.72 10.05 -26.96
CA ASP A 32 38.63 9.56 -28.01
C ASP A 32 39.35 10.71 -28.81
N GLU A 33 39.66 11.81 -28.10
CA GLU A 33 40.26 13.00 -28.71
C GLU A 33 41.72 12.84 -29.08
N PHE A 34 42.48 11.93 -28.45
CA PHE A 34 43.88 11.72 -28.73
C PHE A 34 44.31 10.24 -28.52
N LEU A 35 45.39 9.88 -29.21
CA LEU A 35 46.03 8.57 -29.07
C LEU A 35 46.86 8.54 -27.77
N GLU A 36 47.00 7.36 -27.19
CA GLU A 36 47.75 7.17 -25.93
C GLU A 36 49.19 7.73 -25.95
N ASP A 37 49.83 7.72 -27.12
CA ASP A 37 51.20 8.27 -27.30
C ASP A 37 51.27 9.80 -27.01
N ASN A 38 50.19 10.52 -26.97
CA ASN A 38 50.17 11.97 -26.68
C ASN A 38 50.00 12.30 -25.21
N ILE A 39 49.84 11.28 -24.34
CA ILE A 39 49.57 11.51 -22.91
C ILE A 39 50.81 11.99 -22.18
N ASP A 40 51.98 11.52 -22.57
CA ASP A 40 53.26 11.82 -21.85
C ASP A 40 53.50 13.33 -21.78
N THR A 41 53.25 14.06 -22.86
CA THR A 41 53.36 15.54 -22.86
C THR A 41 52.43 16.22 -21.87
N LEU A 42 51.17 15.76 -21.76
CA LEU A 42 50.22 16.34 -20.84
C LEU A 42 50.61 16.05 -19.37
N VAL A 43 51.12 14.84 -19.11
CA VAL A 43 51.58 14.43 -17.79
C VAL A 43 52.83 15.17 -17.37
N GLU A 44 53.80 15.38 -18.30
CA GLU A 44 55.00 16.20 -18.09
C GLU A 44 54.66 17.67 -17.83
N ASP A 45 53.66 18.24 -18.51
CA ASP A 45 53.19 19.61 -18.26
C ASP A 45 52.56 19.73 -16.86
N VAL A 46 51.75 18.71 -16.44
CA VAL A 46 51.20 18.65 -15.09
C VAL A 46 52.29 18.56 -14.01
N ASP A 47 53.24 17.67 -14.19
CA ASP A 47 54.35 17.44 -13.24
C ASP A 47 55.21 18.72 -13.09
N SER A 48 55.52 19.38 -14.23
CA SER A 48 56.29 20.61 -14.23
C SER A 48 55.58 21.75 -13.51
N LEU A 49 54.27 21.93 -13.72
CA LEU A 49 53.50 22.94 -13.00
C LEU A 49 53.34 22.64 -11.51
N LEU A 50 53.29 21.34 -11.13
CA LEU A 50 53.25 20.94 -9.71
C LEU A 50 54.61 21.17 -9.00
N GLU A 51 55.74 21.00 -9.71
CA GLU A 51 57.05 21.32 -9.16
C GLU A 51 57.30 22.82 -8.89
N GLU A 52 56.61 23.68 -9.60
CA GLU A 52 56.64 25.13 -9.40
C GLU A 52 55.85 25.61 -8.20
N LYS A 53 54.98 24.78 -7.62
CA LYS A 53 54.13 25.15 -6.45
C LYS A 53 54.94 24.95 -5.14
N GLU A 54 55.12 26.04 -4.39
CA GLU A 54 55.87 26.02 -3.13
C GLU A 54 55.08 25.45 -1.91
N GLU A 55 53.82 25.05 -2.07
CA GLU A 55 52.95 24.55 -1.02
C GLU A 55 52.98 23.04 -0.88
N THR A 56 52.54 22.53 0.29
CA THR A 56 52.33 21.06 0.47
C THR A 56 51.27 20.58 -0.52
N LEU A 57 51.68 19.74 -1.45
CA LEU A 57 50.80 19.23 -2.50
C LEU A 57 49.67 18.38 -1.92
N THR A 58 48.47 18.74 -2.25
CA THR A 58 47.26 17.98 -1.92
C THR A 58 46.68 17.32 -3.17
N VAL A 59 45.81 16.33 -3.00
CA VAL A 59 45.10 15.70 -4.13
C VAL A 59 44.29 16.73 -4.91
N GLU A 60 43.68 17.73 -4.23
CA GLU A 60 42.97 18.82 -4.89
C GLU A 60 43.90 19.65 -5.76
N CYS A 61 45.06 20.04 -5.22
CA CYS A 61 46.05 20.80 -5.98
C CYS A 61 46.49 20.06 -7.25
N VAL A 62 46.69 18.74 -7.15
CA VAL A 62 47.03 17.92 -8.32
C VAL A 62 45.88 17.91 -9.34
N GLN A 63 44.64 17.73 -8.89
CA GLN A 63 43.47 17.72 -9.78
C GLN A 63 43.23 19.10 -10.44
N ASP A 64 43.38 20.20 -9.70
CA ASP A 64 43.29 21.56 -10.24
C ASP A 64 44.35 21.80 -11.32
N THR A 65 45.57 21.30 -11.12
CA THR A 65 46.64 21.41 -12.12
C THR A 65 46.35 20.56 -13.36
N VAL A 66 45.81 19.36 -13.21
CA VAL A 66 45.36 18.54 -14.35
C VAL A 66 44.28 19.25 -15.14
N GLU A 67 43.28 19.88 -14.51
CA GLU A 67 42.25 20.69 -15.17
C GLU A 67 42.86 21.86 -15.92
N GLU A 68 43.80 22.59 -15.30
CA GLU A 68 44.47 23.73 -15.90
C GLU A 68 45.21 23.32 -17.18
N VAL A 69 45.98 22.23 -17.16
CA VAL A 69 46.71 21.70 -18.30
C VAL A 69 45.74 21.26 -19.42
N LEU A 70 44.71 20.49 -19.06
CA LEU A 70 43.73 20.03 -20.05
C LEU A 70 42.96 21.21 -20.68
N LEU A 71 42.55 22.19 -19.89
CA LEU A 71 41.91 23.41 -20.39
C LEU A 71 42.84 24.26 -21.23
N GLY A 72 44.16 24.26 -20.94
CA GLY A 72 45.19 24.92 -21.75
C GLY A 72 45.49 24.19 -23.04
N SER A 73 45.27 22.89 -23.14
CA SER A 73 45.55 22.03 -24.30
C SER A 73 44.54 22.22 -25.43
N LYS A 74 44.74 21.53 -26.54
CA LYS A 74 43.78 21.45 -27.65
C LYS A 74 42.63 20.44 -27.37
N TYR A 75 42.72 19.61 -26.35
CA TYR A 75 41.82 18.51 -26.05
C TYR A 75 40.68 18.97 -25.15
N LYS A 76 39.75 19.72 -25.70
CA LYS A 76 38.68 20.41 -24.92
C LYS A 76 37.59 19.49 -24.45
N ASP A 77 37.26 18.45 -25.19
CA ASP A 77 36.22 17.49 -24.82
C ASP A 77 36.73 16.59 -23.68
N THR A 78 38.01 16.17 -23.71
CA THR A 78 38.65 15.44 -22.60
C THR A 78 38.76 16.32 -21.35
N ALA A 79 39.08 17.61 -21.48
CA ALA A 79 39.04 18.54 -20.33
C ALA A 79 37.65 18.61 -19.71
N LYS A 80 36.60 18.74 -20.53
CA LYS A 80 35.21 18.74 -20.08
C LYS A 80 34.82 17.43 -19.41
N ALA A 81 35.17 16.29 -19.96
CA ALA A 81 34.91 14.96 -19.39
C ALA A 81 35.59 14.83 -18.03
N PHE A 82 36.85 15.25 -17.90
CA PHE A 82 37.59 15.23 -16.64
C PHE A 82 36.92 16.08 -15.54
N ILE A 83 36.54 17.32 -15.88
CA ILE A 83 35.87 18.26 -14.93
C ILE A 83 34.52 17.68 -14.49
N LEU A 84 33.70 17.18 -15.42
CA LEU A 84 32.40 16.59 -15.10
C LEU A 84 32.56 15.34 -14.24
N TYR A 85 33.54 14.49 -14.53
CA TYR A 85 33.84 13.32 -13.70
C TYR A 85 34.27 13.72 -12.29
N ARG A 86 35.16 14.74 -12.16
CA ARG A 86 35.59 15.26 -10.86
C ARG A 86 34.42 15.83 -10.05
N ASP A 87 33.57 16.67 -10.67
CA ASP A 87 32.37 17.23 -10.04
C ASP A 87 31.40 16.11 -9.59
N LYS A 88 31.15 15.13 -10.46
CA LYS A 88 30.35 13.95 -10.11
C LYS A 88 30.92 13.22 -8.88
N ARG A 89 32.24 12.95 -8.87
CA ARG A 89 32.90 12.29 -7.74
C ARG A 89 32.92 13.12 -6.45
N ASP A 90 32.99 14.44 -6.56
CA ASP A 90 32.93 15.31 -5.39
C ASP A 90 31.52 15.34 -4.80
N ARG A 91 30.49 15.36 -5.63
CA ARG A 91 29.10 15.21 -5.18
C ARG A 91 28.84 13.87 -4.52
N GLU A 92 29.30 12.76 -5.12
CA GLU A 92 29.20 11.42 -4.54
C GLU A 92 29.83 11.33 -3.16
N ARG A 93 30.99 11.96 -2.95
CA ARG A 93 31.69 11.99 -1.66
C ARG A 93 31.03 12.86 -0.59
N ARG A 94 30.18 13.82 -0.99
CA ARG A 94 29.42 14.67 -0.06
C ARG A 94 28.05 14.08 0.27
N ARG A 95 27.70 12.95 -0.34
CA ARG A 95 26.46 12.27 -0.04
C ARG A 95 26.44 11.81 1.42
N ASP A 96 25.26 11.87 2.01
CA ASP A 96 24.94 11.30 3.29
C ASP A 96 23.45 10.99 3.28
N ILE A 97 23.13 9.72 3.21
CA ILE A 97 21.75 9.26 3.02
C ILE A 97 20.83 9.65 4.19
N PHE A 98 21.39 9.88 5.38
CA PHE A 98 20.64 10.29 6.60
C PHE A 98 20.38 11.79 6.67
N LYS A 99 21.02 12.62 5.84
CA LYS A 99 20.78 14.07 5.85
C LYS A 99 19.57 14.45 5.01
N PRO A 100 18.56 15.16 5.58
CA PRO A 100 17.42 15.63 4.82
C PRO A 100 17.84 16.60 3.72
N ARG A 101 17.18 16.48 2.56
CA ARG A 101 17.39 17.35 1.42
C ARG A 101 16.13 18.16 1.13
N LYS A 102 16.31 19.42 0.69
CA LYS A 102 15.22 20.33 0.33
C LYS A 102 14.99 20.42 -1.18
N GLU A 103 16.04 20.20 -1.97
CA GLU A 103 15.99 20.27 -3.43
C GLU A 103 15.56 18.93 -4.00
N LEU A 104 14.66 18.95 -5.00
CA LEU A 104 14.19 17.74 -5.69
C LEU A 104 15.24 17.21 -6.68
N LYS A 105 15.92 18.07 -7.41
CA LYS A 105 16.92 17.73 -8.45
C LYS A 105 18.20 18.55 -8.30
N PRO A 106 19.36 18.06 -8.78
CA PRO A 106 19.57 16.70 -9.31
C PRO A 106 19.41 15.64 -8.19
N TYR A 107 18.99 14.43 -8.55
CA TYR A 107 18.90 13.33 -7.59
C TYR A 107 20.29 13.01 -7.00
N GLU A 108 20.33 12.69 -5.69
CA GLU A 108 21.58 12.29 -5.04
C GLU A 108 21.89 10.79 -5.25
N TYR A 109 20.84 9.97 -5.33
CA TYR A 109 20.89 8.51 -5.48
C TYR A 109 20.02 8.05 -6.65
N PRO A 110 20.30 8.49 -7.89
CA PRO A 110 19.48 8.14 -9.04
C PRO A 110 19.43 6.63 -9.30
N GLU A 111 20.47 5.89 -8.89
CA GLU A 111 20.56 4.43 -8.96
C GLU A 111 19.41 3.73 -8.22
N LEU A 112 18.89 4.32 -7.15
CA LEU A 112 17.78 3.74 -6.38
C LEU A 112 16.44 3.79 -7.14
N LEU A 113 16.27 4.72 -8.07
CA LEU A 113 15.02 4.85 -8.84
C LEU A 113 14.82 3.71 -9.85
N GLU A 114 15.88 3.02 -10.24
CA GLU A 114 15.80 1.84 -11.10
C GLU A 114 14.92 0.73 -10.45
N TYR A 115 14.96 0.64 -9.11
CA TYR A 115 14.13 -0.31 -8.36
C TYR A 115 12.65 0.06 -8.35
N VAL A 116 12.33 1.36 -8.34
CA VAL A 116 10.96 1.85 -8.50
C VAL A 116 10.39 1.42 -9.85
N ASP A 117 11.17 1.61 -10.92
CA ASP A 117 10.74 1.24 -12.26
C ASP A 117 10.67 -0.29 -12.44
N ALA A 118 11.59 -1.03 -11.82
CA ALA A 118 11.57 -2.49 -11.82
C ALA A 118 10.28 -3.05 -11.21
N ILE A 119 9.87 -2.58 -10.02
CA ILE A 119 8.61 -2.99 -9.37
C ILE A 119 7.39 -2.54 -10.18
N ARG A 120 7.37 -1.29 -10.68
CA ARG A 120 6.26 -0.81 -11.52
C ARG A 120 6.07 -1.65 -12.80
N ASN A 121 7.15 -2.17 -13.34
CA ASN A 121 7.12 -3.03 -14.53
C ASN A 121 6.74 -4.47 -14.22
N SER A 122 6.99 -4.97 -13.00
CA SER A 122 6.62 -6.31 -12.54
C SER A 122 5.20 -6.38 -11.95
N TYR A 123 4.47 -5.28 -11.91
CA TYR A 123 3.14 -5.18 -11.27
C TYR A 123 2.14 -6.23 -11.75
N TRP A 124 1.51 -6.93 -10.82
CA TRP A 124 0.46 -7.92 -11.04
C TRP A 124 -0.64 -7.82 -9.97
N VAL A 125 -1.78 -8.44 -10.20
CA VAL A 125 -2.87 -8.57 -9.21
C VAL A 125 -3.34 -10.03 -9.14
N HIS A 126 -3.72 -10.49 -7.95
CA HIS A 126 -4.10 -11.89 -7.71
C HIS A 126 -5.25 -12.38 -8.62
N THR A 127 -6.14 -11.48 -9.03
CA THR A 127 -7.25 -11.80 -9.95
C THR A 127 -6.80 -12.10 -11.39
N GLU A 128 -5.52 -11.89 -11.72
CA GLU A 128 -4.95 -12.25 -13.01
C GLU A 128 -4.70 -13.76 -13.15
N PHE A 129 -4.64 -14.47 -12.03
CA PHE A 129 -4.39 -15.90 -11.99
C PHE A 129 -5.67 -16.70 -11.79
N ASN A 130 -5.76 -17.88 -12.42
CA ASN A 130 -6.89 -18.78 -12.29
C ASN A 130 -6.53 -19.91 -11.33
N TYR A 131 -7.14 -19.92 -10.16
CA TYR A 131 -6.91 -20.93 -9.11
C TYR A 131 -7.92 -22.07 -9.11
N THR A 132 -8.83 -22.16 -10.09
CA THR A 132 -9.91 -23.16 -10.09
C THR A 132 -9.38 -24.59 -10.09
N SER A 133 -8.33 -24.88 -10.87
CA SER A 133 -7.67 -26.19 -10.87
C SER A 133 -6.93 -26.45 -9.56
N ASP A 134 -6.34 -25.42 -8.96
CA ASP A 134 -5.49 -25.54 -7.78
C ASP A 134 -6.28 -26.00 -6.54
N ILE A 135 -7.56 -25.57 -6.43
CA ILE A 135 -8.48 -26.05 -5.39
C ILE A 135 -8.72 -27.56 -5.51
N GLN A 136 -8.88 -28.05 -6.74
CA GLN A 136 -9.03 -29.48 -6.99
C GLN A 136 -7.73 -30.25 -6.73
N ASP A 137 -6.60 -29.70 -7.14
CA ASP A 137 -5.30 -30.28 -6.89
C ASP A 137 -5.06 -30.45 -5.40
N PHE A 138 -5.34 -29.39 -4.60
CA PHE A 138 -5.21 -29.44 -3.14
C PHE A 138 -6.10 -30.46 -2.47
N LYS A 139 -7.35 -30.63 -2.96
CA LYS A 139 -8.33 -31.54 -2.36
C LYS A 139 -8.15 -32.99 -2.75
N GLN A 140 -7.71 -33.28 -3.99
CA GLN A 140 -7.80 -34.63 -4.59
C GLN A 140 -6.49 -35.17 -5.16
N ASN A 141 -5.57 -34.32 -5.65
CA ASN A 141 -4.45 -34.76 -6.47
C ASN A 141 -3.13 -34.88 -5.73
N VAL A 142 -3.07 -34.45 -4.45
CA VAL A 142 -1.87 -34.52 -3.61
C VAL A 142 -2.01 -35.57 -2.50
N LYS A 143 -0.88 -36.17 -2.15
CA LYS A 143 -0.77 -37.07 -1.01
C LYS A 143 -0.90 -36.31 0.30
N PRO A 144 -1.26 -36.93 1.45
CA PRO A 144 -1.42 -36.22 2.74
C PRO A 144 -0.20 -35.38 3.14
N HIS A 145 1.04 -35.93 3.12
CA HIS A 145 2.25 -35.20 3.46
C HIS A 145 2.55 -34.05 2.47
N GLU A 146 2.20 -34.20 1.18
CA GLU A 146 2.32 -33.12 0.20
C GLU A 146 1.35 -31.98 0.48
N ARG A 147 0.13 -32.32 0.92
CA ARG A 147 -0.88 -31.32 1.34
C ARG A 147 -0.41 -30.54 2.57
N THR A 148 0.20 -31.24 3.55
CA THR A 148 0.79 -30.60 4.73
C THR A 148 1.93 -29.64 4.32
N ALA A 149 2.83 -30.05 3.42
CA ALA A 149 3.90 -29.18 2.93
C ALA A 149 3.37 -27.92 2.25
N ILE A 150 2.34 -28.04 1.41
CA ILE A 150 1.70 -26.89 0.75
C ILE A 150 1.03 -25.97 1.78
N LYS A 151 0.21 -26.53 2.68
CA LYS A 151 -0.46 -25.79 3.74
C LYS A 151 0.55 -25.00 4.58
N ASN A 152 1.55 -25.68 5.08
CA ASN A 152 2.56 -25.09 5.95
C ASN A 152 3.39 -24.03 5.21
N ALA A 153 3.74 -24.25 3.92
CA ALA A 153 4.44 -23.25 3.11
C ALA A 153 3.59 -21.98 2.91
N MET A 154 2.30 -22.10 2.64
CA MET A 154 1.40 -20.95 2.50
C MET A 154 1.27 -20.15 3.80
N LEU A 155 1.16 -20.82 4.94
CA LEU A 155 1.13 -20.17 6.25
C LEU A 155 2.44 -19.44 6.54
N ALA A 156 3.59 -20.06 6.19
CA ALA A 156 4.91 -19.48 6.40
C ALA A 156 5.14 -18.22 5.54
N ILE A 157 4.71 -18.21 4.28
CA ILE A 157 4.80 -17.05 3.37
C ILE A 157 3.92 -15.91 3.93
N ALA A 158 2.64 -16.20 4.18
CA ALA A 158 1.69 -15.19 4.64
C ALA A 158 2.14 -14.50 5.96
N GLN A 159 2.88 -15.20 6.82
CA GLN A 159 3.40 -14.65 8.06
C GLN A 159 4.49 -13.59 7.82
N VAL A 160 5.40 -13.81 6.86
CA VAL A 160 6.52 -12.88 6.56
C VAL A 160 6.00 -11.62 5.86
N GLU A 161 5.05 -11.74 4.95
CA GLU A 161 4.46 -10.64 4.19
C GLU A 161 3.93 -9.48 5.05
N VAL A 162 3.47 -9.80 6.26
CA VAL A 162 3.01 -8.77 7.21
C VAL A 162 4.16 -7.87 7.68
N ALA A 163 5.37 -8.42 7.87
CA ALA A 163 6.53 -7.69 8.36
C ALA A 163 7.22 -6.85 7.29
N VAL A 164 7.31 -7.36 6.06
CA VAL A 164 7.97 -6.72 4.91
C VAL A 164 7.42 -5.31 4.63
N LYS A 165 6.11 -5.18 4.56
CA LYS A 165 5.43 -3.89 4.30
C LYS A 165 5.77 -2.83 5.34
N THR A 166 5.78 -3.22 6.61
CA THR A 166 6.05 -2.29 7.72
C THR A 166 7.50 -1.81 7.68
N PHE A 167 8.42 -2.68 7.32
CA PHE A 167 9.83 -2.37 7.27
C PHE A 167 10.17 -1.34 6.18
N TRP A 168 9.82 -1.61 4.93
CA TRP A 168 10.11 -0.72 3.81
C TRP A 168 9.30 0.58 3.83
N GLY A 169 8.11 0.55 4.42
CA GLY A 169 7.26 1.73 4.56
C GLY A 169 7.87 2.87 5.40
N ASP A 170 8.78 2.55 6.32
CA ASP A 170 9.44 3.52 7.21
C ASP A 170 10.75 4.09 6.63
N LEU A 171 11.18 3.64 5.45
CA LEU A 171 12.48 3.95 4.87
C LEU A 171 12.76 5.45 4.75
N TYR A 172 11.80 6.24 4.26
CA TYR A 172 11.93 7.70 4.11
C TYR A 172 12.11 8.42 5.45
N HIS A 173 11.51 7.89 6.50
CA HIS A 173 11.59 8.51 7.83
C HIS A 173 13.03 8.50 8.38
N ARG A 174 13.79 7.45 8.05
CA ARG A 174 15.17 7.24 8.49
C ARG A 174 16.20 7.76 7.50
N MET A 175 15.94 7.61 6.22
CA MET A 175 16.78 8.05 5.12
C MET A 175 16.01 9.07 4.28
N PRO A 176 15.98 10.36 4.70
CA PRO A 176 15.08 11.38 4.17
C PRO A 176 15.53 11.93 2.81
N LYS A 177 15.62 11.03 1.83
CA LYS A 177 15.87 11.34 0.42
C LYS A 177 14.62 11.05 -0.40
N TRP A 178 14.42 11.83 -1.46
CA TRP A 178 13.28 11.62 -2.33
C TRP A 178 13.29 10.20 -2.96
N GLU A 179 14.46 9.74 -3.35
CA GLU A 179 14.69 8.44 -3.97
C GLU A 179 14.31 7.28 -3.03
N THR A 180 14.74 7.33 -1.77
CA THR A 180 14.36 6.33 -0.76
C THR A 180 12.87 6.38 -0.44
N GLY A 181 12.29 7.59 -0.43
CA GLY A 181 10.85 7.77 -0.28
C GLY A 181 10.05 7.17 -1.42
N ALA A 182 10.50 7.35 -2.67
CA ALA A 182 9.87 6.77 -3.85
C ALA A 182 9.92 5.24 -3.82
N VAL A 183 11.07 4.65 -3.44
CA VAL A 183 11.22 3.19 -3.30
C VAL A 183 10.35 2.65 -2.16
N GLY A 184 10.44 3.24 -0.97
CA GLY A 184 9.64 2.80 0.18
C GLY A 184 8.14 2.87 -0.08
N ALA A 185 7.68 3.92 -0.77
CA ALA A 185 6.28 4.03 -1.20
C ALA A 185 5.88 2.94 -2.19
N THR A 186 6.78 2.59 -3.13
CA THR A 186 6.51 1.57 -4.16
C THR A 186 6.54 0.16 -3.57
N PHE A 187 7.49 -0.16 -2.69
CA PHE A 187 7.64 -1.47 -2.06
C PHE A 187 6.52 -1.77 -1.05
N SER A 188 6.11 -0.78 -0.28
CA SER A 188 4.99 -0.95 0.63
C SER A 188 3.63 -0.91 -0.08
N GLU A 189 3.59 -0.54 -1.37
CA GLU A 189 2.40 -0.35 -2.22
C GLU A 189 1.15 0.07 -1.45
N SER A 190 1.25 1.24 -0.81
CA SER A 190 0.15 1.75 -0.03
C SER A 190 -0.87 2.35 -0.97
N GLU A 191 -1.98 1.66 -1.12
CA GLU A 191 -3.20 2.22 -1.65
C GLU A 191 -3.79 3.15 -0.60
N CYS A 192 -3.49 4.45 -0.71
CA CYS A 192 -3.80 5.40 0.34
C CYS A 192 -4.79 6.47 -0.11
N TYR A 193 -5.49 7.03 0.89
CA TYR A 193 -6.42 8.14 0.80
C TYR A 193 -5.85 9.38 1.48
N ILE A 194 -6.24 10.57 1.02
CA ILE A 194 -5.80 11.83 1.65
C ILE A 194 -6.46 12.06 3.01
N GLU A 195 -5.89 12.98 3.77
CA GLU A 195 -6.46 13.51 5.00
C GLU A 195 -7.88 14.05 4.78
N GLY A 196 -8.77 13.82 5.76
CA GLY A 196 -10.19 14.17 5.67
C GLY A 196 -11.05 13.13 4.93
N THR A 197 -10.46 12.03 4.46
CA THR A 197 -11.23 10.86 4.04
C THR A 197 -11.72 10.11 5.27
N GLU A 198 -12.99 9.72 5.25
CA GLU A 198 -13.64 8.98 6.33
C GLU A 198 -13.90 7.54 5.91
N ILE A 199 -13.85 6.62 6.88
CA ILE A 199 -14.22 5.22 6.71
C ILE A 199 -15.48 4.90 7.51
N LEU A 200 -16.30 3.99 7.01
CA LEU A 200 -17.54 3.62 7.67
C LEU A 200 -17.30 2.62 8.80
N THR A 201 -17.83 2.94 9.98
CA THR A 201 -17.81 2.10 11.19
C THR A 201 -19.21 1.74 11.64
N PRO A 202 -19.41 0.81 12.60
CA PRO A 202 -20.75 0.54 13.15
C PRO A 202 -21.45 1.76 13.75
N ASN A 203 -20.71 2.76 14.17
CA ASN A 203 -21.23 3.99 14.75
C ASN A 203 -21.44 5.13 13.74
N GLY A 204 -21.00 4.97 12.48
CA GLY A 204 -21.08 5.96 11.42
C GLY A 204 -19.70 6.25 10.83
N TRP A 205 -19.58 7.39 10.15
CA TRP A 205 -18.34 7.82 9.49
C TRP A 205 -17.31 8.31 10.50
N VAL A 206 -16.06 7.87 10.33
CA VAL A 206 -14.93 8.25 11.19
C VAL A 206 -13.74 8.58 10.29
N ASP A 207 -13.05 9.68 10.57
CA ASP A 207 -11.83 10.06 9.84
C ASP A 207 -10.75 9.00 10.02
N PHE A 208 -9.98 8.70 8.98
CA PHE A 208 -8.90 7.72 9.03
C PHE A 208 -7.87 8.02 10.13
N ARG A 209 -7.71 9.30 10.52
CA ARG A 209 -6.80 9.70 11.60
C ARG A 209 -7.19 9.07 12.94
N ASP A 210 -8.48 8.90 13.17
CA ASP A 210 -9.06 8.46 14.45
C ASP A 210 -9.27 6.94 14.52
N ILE A 211 -9.08 6.21 13.42
CA ILE A 211 -9.15 4.74 13.38
C ILE A 211 -7.85 4.13 13.94
N ASN A 212 -7.97 3.05 14.69
CA ASN A 212 -6.85 2.26 15.21
C ASN A 212 -6.98 0.80 14.77
N ASN A 213 -5.88 0.05 14.88
CA ASN A 213 -5.90 -1.38 14.65
C ASN A 213 -6.86 -2.06 15.64
N GLY A 214 -7.74 -2.91 15.12
CA GLY A 214 -8.79 -3.60 15.87
C GLY A 214 -10.15 -2.89 15.88
N ASP A 215 -10.24 -1.62 15.47
CA ASP A 215 -11.52 -0.94 15.31
C ASP A 215 -12.32 -1.58 14.18
N LEU A 216 -13.64 -1.72 14.37
CA LEU A 216 -14.50 -2.30 13.35
C LEU A 216 -14.75 -1.31 12.22
N VAL A 217 -14.45 -1.73 10.99
CA VAL A 217 -14.64 -0.94 9.76
C VAL A 217 -15.41 -1.74 8.72
N ALA A 218 -16.09 -1.04 7.81
CA ALA A 218 -16.88 -1.66 6.77
C ALA A 218 -16.00 -2.12 5.60
N GLN A 219 -15.87 -3.43 5.42
CA GLN A 219 -15.32 -4.04 4.20
C GLN A 219 -16.43 -4.33 3.18
N PHE A 220 -16.08 -4.35 1.90
CA PHE A 220 -16.96 -4.71 0.81
C PHE A 220 -16.57 -6.06 0.23
N ASN A 221 -17.46 -7.04 0.30
CA ASN A 221 -17.20 -8.43 -0.07
C ASN A 221 -17.41 -8.71 -1.58
N HIS A 222 -16.81 -9.78 -2.09
CA HIS A 222 -16.96 -10.21 -3.49
C HIS A 222 -18.40 -10.58 -3.89
N ASP A 223 -19.28 -10.83 -2.94
CA ASP A 223 -20.72 -11.08 -3.15
C ASP A 223 -21.57 -9.79 -3.16
N ASN A 224 -20.93 -8.62 -3.16
CA ASN A 224 -21.53 -7.28 -3.10
C ASN A 224 -22.19 -6.95 -1.75
N THR A 225 -21.86 -7.68 -0.71
CA THR A 225 -22.28 -7.35 0.66
C THR A 225 -21.25 -6.51 1.38
N ILE A 226 -21.67 -5.82 2.44
CA ILE A 226 -20.80 -5.08 3.34
C ILE A 226 -20.81 -5.79 4.69
N GLU A 227 -19.65 -5.88 5.34
CA GLU A 227 -19.48 -6.51 6.64
C GLU A 227 -18.54 -5.68 7.51
N PHE A 228 -18.78 -5.66 8.83
CA PHE A 228 -17.85 -4.99 9.76
C PHE A 228 -16.80 -5.97 10.25
N VAL A 229 -15.54 -5.63 9.99
CA VAL A 229 -14.37 -6.43 10.38
C VAL A 229 -13.34 -5.57 11.12
N PRO A 230 -12.48 -6.17 11.96
CA PRO A 230 -11.39 -5.41 12.57
C PRO A 230 -10.44 -4.82 11.53
N ALA A 231 -10.17 -3.53 11.61
CA ALA A 231 -9.13 -2.87 10.84
C ALA A 231 -7.76 -3.42 11.26
N ARG A 232 -6.93 -3.75 10.28
CA ARG A 232 -5.56 -4.19 10.49
C ARG A 232 -4.60 -3.19 9.86
N ASN A 233 -3.36 -3.19 10.30
CA ASN A 233 -2.24 -2.50 9.67
C ASN A 233 -2.56 -1.06 9.23
N LYS A 234 -2.97 -0.20 10.21
CA LYS A 234 -3.14 1.22 9.91
C LYS A 234 -1.85 1.79 9.34
N ILE A 235 -1.94 2.31 8.13
CA ILE A 235 -0.85 2.94 7.39
C ILE A 235 -1.06 4.45 7.44
N VAL A 236 -0.01 5.17 7.82
CA VAL A 236 0.05 6.64 7.75
C VAL A 236 1.38 7.00 7.10
N LYS A 237 1.34 7.74 5.99
CA LYS A 237 2.54 8.16 5.26
C LYS A 237 2.50 9.65 4.93
N ASP A 238 3.67 10.28 5.01
CA ASP A 238 3.89 11.60 4.41
C ASP A 238 4.32 11.39 2.96
N ILE A 239 3.60 11.99 2.02
CA ILE A 239 3.94 11.94 0.59
C ILE A 239 4.08 13.34 0.01
N ASP A 240 4.92 13.45 -1.02
CA ASP A 240 5.06 14.62 -1.89
C ASP A 240 5.06 14.08 -3.32
N ASP A 241 3.88 13.74 -3.83
CA ASP A 241 3.71 13.01 -5.10
C ASP A 241 2.39 13.39 -5.77
N LYS A 242 2.17 12.87 -6.96
CA LYS A 242 0.92 13.04 -7.70
C LYS A 242 -0.16 12.10 -7.21
N LEU A 243 -1.36 12.63 -7.07
CA LEU A 243 -2.57 11.87 -6.79
C LEU A 243 -3.54 11.94 -7.96
N HIS A 244 -4.42 10.96 -8.06
CA HIS A 244 -5.58 11.01 -8.95
C HIS A 244 -6.77 11.59 -8.19
N HIS A 245 -7.26 12.73 -8.65
CA HIS A 245 -8.55 13.29 -8.23
C HIS A 245 -9.65 12.76 -9.14
N LEU A 246 -10.53 11.96 -8.57
CA LEU A 246 -11.70 11.38 -9.26
C LEU A 246 -12.95 12.15 -8.85
N SER A 247 -13.52 12.93 -9.76
CA SER A 247 -14.64 13.81 -9.42
C SER A 247 -15.83 13.70 -10.34
N LYS A 248 -17.02 13.73 -9.73
CA LYS A 248 -18.35 13.79 -10.35
C LYS A 248 -19.32 14.35 -9.32
N THR A 249 -20.54 14.74 -9.74
CA THR A 249 -21.60 15.16 -8.82
C THR A 249 -21.83 14.18 -7.66
N THR A 250 -21.64 12.87 -7.92
CA THR A 250 -21.89 11.79 -6.95
C THR A 250 -20.61 11.11 -6.44
N MET A 251 -19.44 11.57 -6.84
CA MET A 251 -18.16 10.96 -6.46
C MET A 251 -17.11 12.06 -6.29
N ASP A 252 -16.32 11.96 -5.24
CA ASP A 252 -15.17 12.81 -4.97
C ASP A 252 -14.15 12.01 -4.19
N ALA A 253 -12.98 11.78 -4.76
CA ALA A 253 -11.94 11.00 -4.10
C ALA A 253 -10.56 11.40 -4.60
N TYR A 254 -9.61 11.40 -3.69
CA TYR A 254 -8.19 11.56 -3.98
C TYR A 254 -7.50 10.27 -3.59
N VAL A 255 -6.89 9.63 -4.56
CA VAL A 255 -6.25 8.32 -4.38
C VAL A 255 -4.88 8.30 -5.05
N THR A 256 -3.99 7.45 -4.54
CA THR A 256 -2.70 7.24 -5.20
C THR A 256 -2.88 6.65 -6.60
N PRO A 257 -1.95 6.85 -7.55
CA PRO A 257 -2.08 6.33 -8.92
C PRO A 257 -2.24 4.81 -8.99
N ASN A 258 -1.67 4.10 -8.03
CA ASN A 258 -1.73 2.63 -7.94
C ASN A 258 -2.96 2.12 -7.18
N HIS A 259 -3.75 3.03 -6.60
CA HIS A 259 -4.92 2.68 -5.80
C HIS A 259 -5.90 1.79 -6.57
N ASN A 260 -6.23 0.63 -6.03
CA ASN A 260 -7.16 -0.30 -6.64
C ASN A 260 -8.60 0.20 -6.52
N MET A 261 -9.18 0.50 -7.65
CA MET A 261 -10.58 0.87 -7.77
C MET A 261 -11.42 -0.38 -7.90
N VAL A 262 -12.43 -0.52 -7.06
CA VAL A 262 -13.45 -1.57 -7.21
C VAL A 262 -14.31 -1.21 -8.42
N VAL A 263 -14.28 -2.04 -9.46
CA VAL A 263 -15.00 -1.77 -10.70
C VAL A 263 -15.77 -2.99 -11.19
N TYR A 264 -16.95 -2.73 -11.75
CA TYR A 264 -17.75 -3.74 -12.45
C TYR A 264 -17.66 -3.50 -13.95
N LYS A 265 -17.33 -4.53 -14.71
CA LYS A 265 -17.38 -4.47 -16.18
C LYS A 265 -18.82 -4.59 -16.66
N LYS A 266 -19.20 -3.77 -17.64
CA LYS A 266 -20.56 -3.65 -18.18
C LYS A 266 -21.12 -4.97 -18.79
N LYS A 267 -20.24 -5.90 -19.17
CA LYS A 267 -20.60 -7.17 -19.82
C LYS A 267 -20.55 -8.39 -18.89
N GLU A 268 -19.96 -8.24 -17.71
CA GLU A 268 -19.81 -9.32 -16.74
C GLU A 268 -20.69 -9.02 -15.54
N ASN A 269 -21.81 -9.75 -15.43
CA ASN A 269 -22.75 -9.55 -14.32
C ASN A 269 -22.17 -10.07 -13.00
N ASN A 270 -22.14 -9.20 -12.00
CA ASN A 270 -22.02 -9.45 -10.56
C ASN A 270 -20.66 -9.81 -9.96
N LYS A 271 -19.55 -9.80 -10.69
CA LYS A 271 -18.22 -9.81 -10.07
C LYS A 271 -17.54 -8.47 -10.30
N PHE A 272 -16.94 -7.92 -9.25
CA PHE A 272 -16.07 -6.77 -9.42
C PHE A 272 -14.63 -7.20 -9.65
N ASP A 273 -13.88 -6.32 -10.30
CA ASP A 273 -12.43 -6.41 -10.44
C ASP A 273 -11.79 -5.27 -9.64
N LEU A 274 -10.59 -5.50 -9.12
CA LEU A 274 -9.72 -4.48 -8.58
C LEU A 274 -8.79 -3.99 -9.69
N ILE A 275 -8.88 -2.73 -10.07
CA ILE A 275 -8.09 -2.14 -11.16
C ILE A 275 -7.44 -0.85 -10.67
N PRO A 276 -6.11 -0.69 -10.84
CA PRO A 276 -5.44 0.56 -10.46
C PRO A 276 -6.09 1.79 -11.04
N SER A 277 -6.19 2.85 -10.26
CA SER A 277 -6.81 4.12 -10.68
C SER A 277 -6.14 4.68 -11.94
N SER A 278 -4.85 4.40 -12.16
CA SER A 278 -4.12 4.73 -13.38
C SER A 278 -4.71 4.11 -14.64
N LYS A 279 -5.22 2.88 -14.55
CA LYS A 279 -5.83 2.14 -15.67
C LYS A 279 -7.33 2.41 -15.86
N VAL A 280 -8.00 2.98 -14.86
CA VAL A 280 -9.44 3.29 -14.96
C VAL A 280 -9.63 4.61 -15.69
N SER A 281 -10.26 4.56 -16.87
CA SER A 281 -10.50 5.75 -17.70
C SER A 281 -11.75 6.50 -17.25
N GLY A 282 -11.62 7.77 -16.93
CA GLY A 282 -12.76 8.66 -16.64
C GLY A 282 -13.68 8.96 -17.83
N ARG A 283 -13.25 8.66 -19.05
CA ARG A 283 -14.00 8.98 -20.30
C ARG A 283 -14.84 7.84 -20.85
N ASN A 284 -14.63 6.61 -20.34
CA ASN A 284 -15.29 5.44 -20.92
C ASN A 284 -16.30 4.85 -19.92
N SER A 285 -17.55 4.71 -20.37
CA SER A 285 -18.65 4.11 -19.62
C SER A 285 -18.57 2.59 -19.46
N SER A 286 -17.38 2.00 -19.58
CA SER A 286 -17.15 0.56 -19.51
C SER A 286 -17.16 0.00 -18.09
N TYR A 287 -16.93 0.86 -17.10
CA TYR A 287 -16.84 0.49 -15.69
C TYR A 287 -17.91 1.16 -14.85
N PHE A 288 -18.39 0.45 -13.85
CA PHE A 288 -19.23 0.97 -12.78
C PHE A 288 -18.45 0.88 -11.46
N ILE A 289 -18.53 1.92 -10.64
CA ILE A 289 -17.88 1.98 -9.31
C ILE A 289 -18.97 1.87 -8.25
N PRO A 290 -18.89 0.97 -7.26
CA PRO A 290 -19.90 0.86 -6.20
C PRO A 290 -19.82 2.02 -5.21
N GLN A 291 -20.98 2.40 -4.69
CA GLN A 291 -21.14 3.44 -3.67
C GLN A 291 -22.06 2.99 -2.52
N ALA A 292 -22.60 1.79 -2.58
CA ALA A 292 -23.44 1.20 -1.56
C ALA A 292 -23.42 -0.32 -1.67
N GLY A 293 -23.81 -1.01 -0.60
CA GLY A 293 -23.95 -2.46 -0.58
C GLY A 293 -24.93 -2.89 0.51
N LYS A 294 -25.26 -4.17 0.56
CA LYS A 294 -26.15 -4.73 1.55
C LYS A 294 -25.37 -5.24 2.76
N LEU A 295 -25.71 -4.75 3.96
CA LEU A 295 -25.07 -5.18 5.19
C LEU A 295 -25.33 -6.66 5.43
N LYS A 296 -24.26 -7.44 5.55
CA LYS A 296 -24.27 -8.87 5.85
C LYS A 296 -24.15 -9.08 7.36
N GLY A 297 -24.92 -10.01 7.86
CA GLY A 297 -24.93 -10.32 9.29
C GLY A 297 -26.04 -9.59 10.03
N GLY A 298 -25.97 -9.64 11.34
CA GLY A 298 -26.99 -9.12 12.23
C GLY A 298 -28.16 -10.08 12.44
N ASN A 299 -28.73 -10.04 13.66
CA ASN A 299 -29.87 -10.87 14.05
C ASN A 299 -31.18 -10.12 14.00
N ARG A 300 -31.18 -8.88 13.48
CA ARG A 300 -32.34 -7.99 13.47
C ARG A 300 -32.68 -7.53 12.06
N ASP A 301 -33.73 -8.10 11.53
CA ASP A 301 -34.19 -7.86 10.16
C ASP A 301 -35.24 -6.76 10.04
N LYS A 302 -35.84 -6.31 11.15
CA LYS A 302 -36.88 -5.30 11.15
C LYS A 302 -36.79 -4.38 12.36
N LEU A 303 -37.29 -3.17 12.19
CA LEU A 303 -37.51 -2.23 13.28
C LEU A 303 -38.53 -2.78 14.27
N THR A 304 -38.24 -2.64 15.56
CA THR A 304 -39.25 -2.84 16.59
C THR A 304 -40.25 -1.69 16.61
N PRO A 305 -41.46 -1.86 17.17
CA PRO A 305 -42.38 -0.76 17.34
C PRO A 305 -41.77 0.43 18.11
N GLU A 306 -40.94 0.17 19.12
CA GLU A 306 -40.23 1.20 19.89
C GLU A 306 -39.24 1.97 19.02
N GLU A 307 -38.45 1.26 18.18
CA GLU A 307 -37.51 1.90 17.26
C GLU A 307 -38.25 2.78 16.23
N ARG A 308 -39.40 2.35 15.73
CA ARG A 308 -40.28 3.19 14.86
C ARG A 308 -40.74 4.43 15.58
N LEU A 309 -41.14 4.30 16.85
CA LEU A 309 -41.49 5.44 17.67
C LEU A 309 -40.32 6.40 17.88
N TYR A 310 -39.10 5.86 18.10
CA TYR A 310 -37.89 6.68 18.25
C TYR A 310 -37.59 7.48 16.97
N ILE A 311 -37.75 6.87 15.81
CA ILE A 311 -37.61 7.57 14.52
C ILE A 311 -38.67 8.70 14.40
N ALA A 312 -39.93 8.42 14.73
CA ALA A 312 -41.00 9.43 14.70
C ALA A 312 -40.71 10.62 15.61
N LEU A 313 -40.27 10.34 16.85
CA LEU A 313 -39.95 11.37 17.83
C LEU A 313 -38.72 12.21 17.43
N GLN A 314 -37.70 11.59 16.85
CA GLN A 314 -36.52 12.31 16.40
C GLN A 314 -36.75 13.08 15.10
N SER A 315 -37.68 12.66 14.26
CA SER A 315 -38.10 13.40 13.04
C SER A 315 -38.99 14.58 13.39
N ASP A 316 -40.22 14.30 13.81
CA ASP A 316 -41.30 15.30 14.02
C ASP A 316 -41.45 15.79 15.48
N GLY A 317 -40.74 15.17 16.42
CA GLY A 317 -40.84 15.49 17.85
C GLY A 317 -40.18 16.80 18.26
N ASN A 318 -40.62 17.34 19.38
CA ASN A 318 -40.01 18.51 19.99
C ASN A 318 -39.39 18.12 21.35
N PHE A 319 -38.09 18.36 21.45
CA PHE A 319 -37.33 18.13 22.66
C PHE A 319 -37.37 19.36 23.53
N ARG A 320 -38.08 19.31 24.65
CA ARG A 320 -38.12 20.40 25.62
C ARG A 320 -37.08 20.21 26.69
N PHE A 321 -36.18 21.14 26.79
CA PHE A 321 -35.22 21.22 27.87
C PHE A 321 -35.67 22.26 28.91
N TRP A 322 -35.42 21.98 30.16
CA TRP A 322 -35.51 23.01 31.20
C TRP A 322 -34.13 23.68 31.28
N THR A 323 -34.16 24.98 31.45
CA THR A 323 -32.96 25.72 31.86
C THR A 323 -33.02 25.94 33.36
N ASN A 324 -32.13 25.35 34.13
CA ASN A 324 -32.06 25.59 35.57
C ASN A 324 -31.50 27.00 35.85
N LYS A 325 -31.49 27.41 37.14
CA LYS A 325 -31.04 28.75 37.53
C LYS A 325 -29.53 29.00 37.23
N SER A 326 -28.76 27.97 36.94
CA SER A 326 -27.36 28.06 36.52
C SER A 326 -27.17 28.09 35.00
N GLY A 327 -28.26 28.08 34.21
CA GLY A 327 -28.20 28.10 32.75
C GLY A 327 -28.03 26.75 32.09
N GLU A 328 -28.00 25.67 32.86
CA GLU A 328 -27.87 24.29 32.35
C GLU A 328 -29.21 23.82 31.77
N LYS A 329 -29.15 23.24 30.57
CA LYS A 329 -30.31 22.62 29.90
C LYS A 329 -30.49 21.20 30.43
N LEU A 330 -31.57 21.01 31.18
CA LEU A 330 -31.95 19.69 31.70
C LEU A 330 -33.15 19.13 30.90
N PRO A 331 -33.15 17.84 30.57
CA PRO A 331 -34.32 17.22 29.97
C PRO A 331 -35.50 17.25 30.93
N ARG A 332 -36.72 17.44 30.38
CA ARG A 332 -37.94 17.50 31.18
C ARG A 332 -38.39 16.09 31.53
N GLY A 333 -37.86 15.53 32.63
CA GLY A 333 -38.29 14.24 33.16
C GLY A 333 -39.73 14.25 33.67
N SER A 334 -40.41 13.14 33.54
CA SER A 334 -41.69 12.90 34.21
C SER A 334 -41.48 12.60 35.67
N LYS A 335 -42.54 12.76 36.52
CA LYS A 335 -42.50 12.35 37.92
C LYS A 335 -42.21 10.85 38.14
N SER A 336 -42.31 10.06 37.07
CA SER A 336 -42.01 8.59 37.05
C SER A 336 -40.57 8.24 36.68
N GLY A 337 -39.69 9.25 36.46
CA GLY A 337 -38.31 9.03 35.97
C GLY A 337 -38.16 8.76 34.48
N LYS A 338 -39.27 8.73 33.75
CA LYS A 338 -39.26 8.57 32.28
C LYS A 338 -39.14 9.91 31.58
N GLN A 339 -38.48 9.93 30.40
CA GLN A 339 -38.40 11.11 29.53
C GLN A 339 -39.73 11.34 28.83
N THR A 340 -40.18 12.61 28.77
CA THR A 340 -41.40 13.01 28.11
C THR A 340 -41.11 13.79 26.86
N TYR A 341 -41.57 13.30 25.70
CA TYR A 341 -41.44 13.93 24.40
C TYR A 341 -42.80 14.43 23.89
N GLU A 342 -42.81 15.58 23.21
CA GLU A 342 -43.99 16.10 22.56
C GLU A 342 -43.87 15.95 21.04
N ILE A 343 -44.93 15.50 20.39
CA ILE A 343 -45.03 15.40 18.93
C ILE A 343 -46.33 15.92 18.44
N SER A 344 -46.37 16.62 17.29
CA SER A 344 -47.56 17.27 16.76
C SER A 344 -47.73 17.00 15.28
N PHE A 345 -48.89 16.54 14.88
CA PHE A 345 -49.20 16.22 13.48
C PHE A 345 -50.43 16.99 12.95
N LYS A 346 -50.36 17.35 11.67
CA LYS A 346 -51.49 17.87 10.91
C LYS A 346 -52.01 16.87 9.85
N LYS A 347 -51.10 16.03 9.30
CA LYS A 347 -51.40 15.08 8.23
C LYS A 347 -52.06 13.82 8.81
N ASP A 348 -53.24 13.43 8.34
CA ASP A 348 -53.94 12.23 8.80
C ASP A 348 -53.11 10.94 8.65
N ARG A 349 -52.32 10.85 7.59
CA ARG A 349 -51.43 9.68 7.42
C ARG A 349 -50.38 9.53 8.56
N LYS A 350 -49.81 10.64 9.04
CA LYS A 350 -48.86 10.62 10.17
C LYS A 350 -49.57 10.30 11.49
N ILE A 351 -50.78 10.85 11.69
CA ILE A 351 -51.63 10.57 12.86
C ILE A 351 -51.96 9.07 12.92
N LYS A 352 -52.41 8.52 11.80
CA LYS A 352 -52.77 7.10 11.71
C LYS A 352 -51.54 6.23 12.00
N ARG A 353 -50.40 6.53 11.32
CA ARG A 353 -49.17 5.77 11.52
C ARG A 353 -48.66 5.81 12.96
N PHE A 354 -48.69 6.98 13.59
CA PHE A 354 -48.32 7.14 14.99
C PHE A 354 -49.21 6.29 15.91
N ASN A 355 -50.50 6.31 15.74
CA ASN A 355 -51.44 5.52 16.53
C ASN A 355 -51.25 4.02 16.31
N ASP A 356 -50.95 3.57 15.08
CA ASP A 356 -50.70 2.20 14.75
C ASP A 356 -49.41 1.69 15.47
N ILE A 357 -48.34 2.50 15.48
CA ILE A 357 -47.08 2.22 16.18
C ILE A 357 -47.31 2.13 17.70
N VAL A 358 -47.95 3.19 18.27
CA VAL A 358 -48.19 3.23 19.72
C VAL A 358 -49.06 2.05 20.18
N SER A 359 -50.08 1.68 19.37
CA SER A 359 -50.93 0.52 19.66
C SER A 359 -50.18 -0.83 19.66
N SER A 360 -49.04 -0.88 18.94
CA SER A 360 -48.19 -2.09 18.89
C SER A 360 -47.22 -2.19 20.06
N ILE A 361 -47.06 -1.10 20.85
CA ILE A 361 -46.21 -1.05 22.03
C ILE A 361 -47.08 -1.23 23.27
N GLY A 362 -47.03 -2.34 23.96
CA GLY A 362 -47.99 -2.70 25.01
C GLY A 362 -48.06 -1.74 26.18
N ASP A 363 -46.95 -1.28 26.71
CA ASP A 363 -46.89 -0.55 28.02
C ASP A 363 -46.25 0.84 27.86
N ILE A 364 -46.89 1.70 26.98
CA ILE A 364 -46.46 3.05 26.75
C ILE A 364 -47.54 4.07 27.16
N LYS A 365 -47.11 5.13 27.85
CA LYS A 365 -48.01 6.21 28.22
C LYS A 365 -48.04 7.30 27.20
N VAL A 366 -49.15 7.45 26.51
CA VAL A 366 -49.39 8.51 25.52
C VAL A 366 -50.58 9.31 25.97
N SER A 367 -50.49 10.63 25.91
CA SER A 367 -51.58 11.56 26.23
C SER A 367 -51.80 12.47 25.02
N GLU A 368 -53.04 12.53 24.53
CA GLU A 368 -53.44 13.46 23.46
C GLU A 368 -53.91 14.79 24.08
N TYR A 369 -53.49 15.90 23.47
CA TYR A 369 -53.90 17.24 23.91
C TYR A 369 -54.55 18.01 22.74
N ASN A 370 -55.56 18.79 23.10
CA ASN A 370 -56.14 19.74 22.14
C ASN A 370 -55.19 20.89 21.89
N VAL A 371 -54.99 21.24 20.63
CA VAL A 371 -54.13 22.33 20.20
C VAL A 371 -54.96 23.51 19.73
N SER A 372 -54.54 24.72 20.06
CA SER A 372 -55.21 25.97 19.60
C SER A 372 -55.12 26.21 18.09
N ARG A 373 -54.31 25.46 17.37
CA ARG A 373 -54.19 25.50 15.90
C ARG A 373 -55.12 24.50 15.23
N GLU A 374 -56.00 24.97 14.39
CA GLU A 374 -56.96 24.17 13.65
C GLU A 374 -56.26 23.03 12.84
N GLY A 375 -56.73 21.80 13.04
CA GLY A 375 -56.27 20.61 12.33
C GLY A 375 -54.96 19.97 12.85
N TYR A 376 -54.38 20.44 13.96
CA TYR A 376 -53.25 19.77 14.60
C TYR A 376 -53.69 18.90 15.77
N LYS A 377 -53.12 17.71 15.87
CA LYS A 377 -53.15 16.85 17.07
C LYS A 377 -51.77 16.81 17.70
N LYS A 378 -51.73 16.98 19.03
CA LYS A 378 -50.53 16.98 19.82
C LYS A 378 -50.55 15.81 20.81
N TYR A 379 -49.44 15.10 20.87
CA TYR A 379 -49.28 13.98 21.76
C TYR A 379 -48.07 14.20 22.69
N SER A 380 -48.16 13.71 23.91
CA SER A 380 -47.10 13.60 24.89
C SER A 380 -46.81 12.11 25.11
N VAL A 381 -45.56 11.71 24.98
CA VAL A 381 -45.11 10.30 25.04
C VAL A 381 -44.07 10.18 26.11
N ASP A 382 -44.26 9.24 27.08
CA ASP A 382 -43.30 8.93 28.12
C ASP A 382 -42.57 7.65 27.74
N ILE A 383 -41.26 7.74 27.55
CA ILE A 383 -40.38 6.60 27.19
C ILE A 383 -39.18 6.51 28.13
N ASP A 384 -38.62 5.30 28.25
CA ASP A 384 -37.43 5.04 29.08
C ASP A 384 -36.11 5.36 28.38
N LYS A 385 -36.16 5.86 27.11
CA LYS A 385 -34.98 6.23 26.31
C LYS A 385 -34.75 7.72 26.42
N ASP A 386 -33.56 8.10 26.79
CA ASP A 386 -33.09 9.48 26.73
C ASP A 386 -32.44 9.75 25.37
N PHE A 387 -32.96 10.74 24.63
CA PHE A 387 -32.36 11.25 23.44
C PHE A 387 -31.78 12.64 23.76
N ASN A 388 -30.45 12.70 23.91
CA ASN A 388 -29.79 13.99 24.13
C ASN A 388 -29.96 14.94 22.94
N TYR A 389 -30.16 14.36 21.75
CA TYR A 389 -30.29 15.10 20.50
C TYR A 389 -31.07 14.32 19.41
N LYS A 390 -31.37 14.95 18.28
CA LYS A 390 -32.05 14.33 17.13
C LYS A 390 -31.15 13.45 16.23
N GLY A 391 -29.96 13.03 16.69
CA GLY A 391 -28.86 12.50 15.88
C GLY A 391 -28.91 11.00 15.57
N TYR A 392 -29.91 10.24 16.02
CA TYR A 392 -29.94 8.77 15.90
C TYR A 392 -28.73 8.05 16.51
N GLU A 393 -28.14 8.60 17.58
CA GLU A 393 -26.95 8.04 18.26
C GLU A 393 -27.20 6.64 18.85
N TRP A 394 -28.48 6.29 19.09
CA TRP A 394 -28.86 4.96 19.58
C TRP A 394 -28.70 3.85 18.53
N VAL A 395 -28.46 4.21 17.24
CA VAL A 395 -28.24 3.24 16.18
C VAL A 395 -26.77 2.83 16.15
N ASN A 396 -26.53 1.56 16.45
CA ASN A 396 -25.28 0.86 16.18
C ASN A 396 -25.55 -0.18 15.10
N LEU A 397 -24.74 -0.21 14.04
CA LEU A 397 -24.97 -1.06 12.88
C LEU A 397 -24.41 -2.48 13.03
N SER A 398 -23.65 -2.78 14.09
CA SER A 398 -22.97 -4.07 14.25
C SER A 398 -23.93 -5.27 14.43
N ASP A 399 -25.15 -5.04 14.93
CA ASP A 399 -26.18 -6.05 15.16
C ASP A 399 -27.34 -6.02 14.19
N LYS A 400 -27.29 -5.14 13.17
CA LYS A 400 -28.34 -4.91 12.19
C LYS A 400 -28.10 -5.68 10.90
N SER A 401 -29.21 -6.00 10.18
CA SER A 401 -29.17 -6.49 8.80
C SER A 401 -29.44 -5.39 7.79
N TRP A 402 -29.24 -5.65 6.51
CA TRP A 402 -29.59 -4.69 5.46
C TRP A 402 -31.11 -4.43 5.41
N GLU A 403 -31.93 -5.43 5.74
CA GLU A 403 -33.39 -5.31 5.82
C GLU A 403 -33.81 -4.36 6.94
N TRP A 404 -33.12 -4.36 8.08
CA TRP A 404 -33.32 -3.39 9.13
C TRP A 404 -32.97 -1.98 8.67
N CYS A 405 -31.85 -1.83 8.00
CA CYS A 405 -31.41 -0.55 7.45
C CYS A 405 -32.40 0.00 6.41
N GLU A 406 -32.92 -0.86 5.54
CA GLU A 406 -33.96 -0.52 4.57
C GLU A 406 -35.23 -0.08 5.26
N ASP A 407 -35.73 -0.86 6.25
CA ASP A 407 -36.92 -0.56 7.04
C ASP A 407 -36.78 0.79 7.78
N PHE A 408 -35.57 1.10 8.26
CA PHE A 408 -35.26 2.40 8.88
C PHE A 408 -35.43 3.55 7.88
N ILE A 409 -34.87 3.45 6.70
CA ILE A 409 -34.96 4.49 5.66
C ILE A 409 -36.41 4.65 5.20
N GLN A 410 -37.14 3.56 5.02
CA GLN A 410 -38.55 3.57 4.66
C GLN A 410 -39.38 4.26 5.76
N GLU A 411 -39.15 3.95 7.03
CA GLU A 411 -39.81 4.56 8.17
C GLU A 411 -39.50 6.07 8.27
N LEU A 412 -38.21 6.46 8.14
CA LEU A 412 -37.78 7.85 8.18
C LEU A 412 -38.51 8.70 7.12
N VAL A 413 -38.61 8.17 5.90
CA VAL A 413 -39.26 8.85 4.78
C VAL A 413 -40.77 9.08 5.02
N GLU A 414 -41.43 8.20 5.77
CA GLU A 414 -42.84 8.40 6.15
C GLU A 414 -43.04 9.60 7.10
N TRP A 415 -42.01 9.98 7.87
CA TRP A 415 -42.03 11.13 8.77
C TRP A 415 -41.61 12.43 8.07
N ASP A 416 -40.31 12.54 7.78
CA ASP A 416 -39.68 13.76 7.26
C ASP A 416 -39.21 13.68 5.82
N GLY A 417 -39.53 12.60 5.12
CA GLY A 417 -39.15 12.39 3.73
C GLY A 417 -40.25 12.61 2.72
N THR A 418 -39.87 12.42 1.45
CA THR A 418 -40.79 12.48 0.30
C THR A 418 -40.36 11.40 -0.72
N ARG A 419 -41.37 10.70 -1.30
CA ARG A 419 -41.17 9.83 -2.44
C ARG A 419 -41.24 10.66 -3.72
N ILE A 420 -40.15 10.70 -4.50
CA ILE A 420 -40.00 11.65 -5.60
C ILE A 420 -41.02 11.38 -6.72
N ASP A 421 -41.30 10.11 -7.02
CA ASP A 421 -42.21 9.73 -8.13
C ASP A 421 -43.62 9.31 -7.65
N GLY A 422 -43.90 9.44 -6.34
CA GLY A 422 -45.16 8.98 -5.74
C GLY A 422 -45.34 7.45 -5.77
N LYS A 423 -44.34 6.69 -6.25
CA LYS A 423 -44.34 5.25 -6.33
C LYS A 423 -43.74 4.64 -5.06
N LYS A 424 -44.21 3.45 -4.70
CA LYS A 424 -43.67 2.72 -3.53
C LYS A 424 -42.24 2.31 -3.72
N ASP A 425 -41.82 2.04 -4.96
CA ASP A 425 -40.51 1.57 -5.36
C ASP A 425 -39.77 2.62 -6.21
N GLY A 426 -39.66 3.84 -5.71
CA GLY A 426 -39.02 4.96 -6.39
C GLY A 426 -38.03 5.72 -5.54
N ASN A 427 -37.31 6.66 -6.16
CA ASN A 427 -36.36 7.50 -5.43
C ASN A 427 -37.03 8.21 -4.26
N MET A 428 -36.35 8.28 -3.14
CA MET A 428 -36.81 8.95 -1.93
C MET A 428 -35.89 10.12 -1.59
N SER A 429 -36.42 11.10 -0.83
CA SER A 429 -35.60 12.20 -0.34
C SER A 429 -35.92 12.48 1.13
N PHE A 430 -34.88 12.92 1.82
CA PHE A 430 -34.92 13.40 3.21
C PHE A 430 -34.14 14.71 3.29
N SER A 431 -34.49 15.58 4.21
CA SER A 431 -33.78 16.85 4.41
C SER A 431 -33.63 17.13 5.90
N THR A 432 -32.46 17.59 6.30
CA THR A 432 -32.18 17.98 7.68
C THR A 432 -31.27 19.21 7.70
N VAL A 433 -31.35 19.99 8.75
CA VAL A 433 -30.42 21.11 9.01
C VAL A 433 -29.20 20.69 9.78
N ASP A 434 -29.15 19.43 10.18
CA ASP A 434 -28.14 18.86 11.05
C ASP A 434 -27.25 17.91 10.28
N LYS A 435 -25.93 18.18 10.30
CA LYS A 435 -24.95 17.38 9.58
C LYS A 435 -24.79 15.98 10.16
N ASP A 436 -24.81 15.85 11.48
CA ASP A 436 -24.64 14.56 12.15
C ASP A 436 -25.82 13.62 11.84
N VAL A 437 -27.04 14.20 11.75
CA VAL A 437 -28.22 13.47 11.27
C VAL A 437 -28.05 13.02 9.82
N ALA A 438 -27.58 13.90 8.94
CA ALA A 438 -27.35 13.56 7.54
C ALA A 438 -26.31 12.45 7.39
N ASP A 439 -25.22 12.54 8.13
CA ASP A 439 -24.13 11.55 8.12
C ASP A 439 -24.59 10.18 8.60
N LYS A 440 -25.33 10.14 9.71
CA LYS A 440 -25.87 8.89 10.25
C LYS A 440 -26.87 8.24 9.30
N VAL A 441 -27.77 9.04 8.73
CA VAL A 441 -28.74 8.55 7.75
C VAL A 441 -28.05 8.07 6.46
N GLN A 442 -27.00 8.75 6.02
CA GLN A 442 -26.20 8.29 4.88
C GLN A 442 -25.57 6.94 5.16
N ALA A 443 -24.96 6.73 6.34
CA ALA A 443 -24.38 5.47 6.73
C ALA A 443 -25.40 4.31 6.67
N ILE A 444 -26.57 4.52 7.28
CA ILE A 444 -27.66 3.53 7.29
C ILE A 444 -28.15 3.23 5.86
N ALA A 445 -28.35 4.27 5.03
CA ALA A 445 -28.81 4.10 3.66
C ALA A 445 -27.77 3.38 2.78
N THR A 446 -26.47 3.65 2.98
CA THR A 446 -25.39 2.96 2.28
C THR A 446 -25.42 1.46 2.57
N MET A 447 -25.69 1.07 3.82
CA MET A 447 -25.81 -0.31 4.28
C MET A 447 -27.12 -1.00 3.84
N ALA A 448 -28.13 -0.23 3.47
CA ALA A 448 -29.37 -0.73 2.87
C ALA A 448 -29.25 -0.95 1.34
N GLY A 449 -28.11 -0.58 0.72
CA GLY A 449 -27.90 -0.65 -0.71
C GLY A 449 -28.36 0.58 -1.49
N TYR A 450 -28.68 1.69 -0.82
CA TYR A 450 -29.06 2.94 -1.48
C TYR A 450 -27.82 3.79 -1.75
N ARG A 451 -27.63 4.22 -2.99
CA ARG A 451 -26.71 5.30 -3.29
C ARG A 451 -27.30 6.62 -2.79
N VAL A 452 -26.56 7.33 -1.96
CA VAL A 452 -27.00 8.59 -1.36
C VAL A 452 -26.30 9.77 -2.01
N ILE A 453 -27.08 10.76 -2.44
CA ILE A 453 -26.58 12.04 -2.92
C ILE A 453 -26.97 13.09 -1.87
N ILE A 454 -25.98 13.71 -1.25
CA ILE A 454 -26.18 14.85 -0.34
C ILE A 454 -25.89 16.12 -1.12
N THR A 455 -26.77 17.11 -1.00
CA THR A 455 -26.61 18.44 -1.58
C THR A 455 -26.86 19.48 -0.51
N ASP A 456 -25.91 20.36 -0.31
CA ASP A 456 -26.07 21.54 0.53
C ASP A 456 -27.00 22.53 -0.18
N TYR A 457 -27.96 22.99 0.55
CA TYR A 457 -28.93 23.99 0.07
C TYR A 457 -28.95 25.17 1.05
N GLU A 458 -28.53 26.33 0.56
CA GLU A 458 -28.72 27.59 1.27
C GLU A 458 -30.17 28.04 1.15
N ASP A 459 -30.87 28.12 2.27
CA ASP A 459 -32.25 28.62 2.28
C ASP A 459 -32.27 30.14 2.32
N ASN A 460 -32.17 30.76 1.16
CA ASN A 460 -32.13 32.20 0.99
C ASN A 460 -33.51 32.89 1.18
N ARG A 461 -34.54 32.19 1.68
CA ARG A 461 -35.87 32.77 1.93
C ARG A 461 -35.88 33.69 3.15
N SER A 462 -34.94 33.53 4.08
CA SER A 462 -34.78 34.40 5.25
C SER A 462 -33.37 34.21 5.82
N ASP A 463 -32.75 35.30 6.29
CA ASP A 463 -31.43 35.29 6.99
C ASP A 463 -31.46 34.47 8.30
N THR A 464 -32.63 34.06 8.78
CA THR A 464 -32.79 33.24 9.99
C THR A 464 -32.89 31.75 9.73
N TYR A 465 -32.91 31.32 8.45
CA TYR A 465 -32.92 29.89 8.12
C TYR A 465 -31.51 29.33 8.05
N SER A 466 -31.36 28.14 8.61
CA SER A 466 -30.09 27.37 8.56
C SER A 466 -29.95 26.67 7.21
N ASN A 467 -28.74 26.48 6.76
CA ASN A 467 -28.43 25.61 5.62
C ASN A 467 -29.07 24.24 5.82
N CYS A 468 -29.46 23.61 4.73
CA CYS A 468 -30.19 22.35 4.77
C CYS A 468 -29.46 21.32 3.91
N TYR A 469 -29.20 20.13 4.49
CA TYR A 469 -28.66 18.95 3.79
C TYR A 469 -29.84 18.20 3.16
N LYS A 470 -29.93 18.25 1.85
CA LYS A 470 -30.91 17.47 1.09
C LYS A 470 -30.29 16.17 0.62
N MET A 471 -30.85 15.07 1.03
CA MET A 471 -30.44 13.70 0.70
C MET A 471 -31.43 13.11 -0.32
N VAL A 472 -30.89 12.45 -1.34
CA VAL A 472 -31.67 11.65 -2.29
C VAL A 472 -31.17 10.22 -2.24
N PHE A 473 -32.07 9.30 -1.91
CA PHE A 473 -31.83 7.86 -1.90
C PHE A 473 -32.21 7.28 -3.25
N VAL A 474 -31.25 6.71 -3.96
CA VAL A 474 -31.45 6.16 -5.29
C VAL A 474 -31.44 4.64 -5.21
N GLU A 475 -32.63 4.04 -5.39
CA GLU A 475 -32.84 2.61 -5.35
C GLU A 475 -32.29 1.92 -6.61
N ASN A 476 -31.81 0.68 -6.47
CA ASN A 476 -31.29 -0.16 -7.57
C ASN A 476 -30.19 0.50 -8.42
N ARG A 477 -29.46 1.47 -7.85
CA ARG A 477 -28.34 2.17 -8.47
C ARG A 477 -27.21 2.39 -7.48
N GLU A 478 -26.79 1.32 -6.83
CA GLU A 478 -25.66 1.31 -5.90
C GLU A 478 -24.31 1.66 -6.56
N ARG A 479 -24.29 1.81 -7.90
CA ARG A 479 -23.08 2.03 -8.69
C ARG A 479 -23.11 3.34 -9.44
N VAL A 480 -21.95 4.02 -9.51
CA VAL A 480 -21.78 5.19 -10.39
C VAL A 480 -21.60 4.75 -11.83
N THR A 481 -22.36 5.33 -12.72
CA THR A 481 -22.28 5.06 -14.16
C THR A 481 -21.78 6.28 -14.94
N GLY A 482 -21.08 6.05 -16.05
CA GLY A 482 -20.72 7.08 -17.02
C GLY A 482 -19.40 7.80 -16.72
N THR A 483 -19.17 8.88 -17.50
CA THR A 483 -17.95 9.68 -17.40
C THR A 483 -17.82 10.40 -16.07
N TYR A 484 -16.62 10.39 -15.51
CA TYR A 484 -16.18 11.23 -14.41
C TYR A 484 -14.89 11.95 -14.80
N LYS A 485 -14.58 13.04 -14.12
CA LYS A 485 -13.34 13.77 -14.32
C LYS A 485 -12.24 13.05 -13.53
N LYS A 486 -11.11 12.78 -14.17
CA LYS A 486 -9.90 12.27 -13.56
C LYS A 486 -8.78 13.24 -13.88
N GLU A 487 -8.14 13.77 -12.86
CA GLU A 487 -7.02 14.71 -12.94
C GLU A 487 -5.87 14.23 -12.08
N GLU A 488 -4.66 14.42 -12.55
CA GLU A 488 -3.48 14.31 -11.73
C GLU A 488 -3.25 15.64 -11.01
N ILE A 489 -3.03 15.59 -9.71
CA ILE A 489 -2.75 16.76 -8.89
C ILE A 489 -1.47 16.52 -8.06
N ASP A 490 -0.67 17.54 -7.90
CA ASP A 490 0.44 17.51 -6.97
C ASP A 490 -0.09 17.59 -5.53
N TYR A 491 0.32 16.67 -4.67
CA TYR A 491 -0.10 16.61 -3.29
C TYR A 491 1.08 16.44 -2.36
N LYS A 492 1.09 17.27 -1.32
CA LYS A 492 2.06 17.19 -0.23
C LYS A 492 1.32 17.13 1.10
N GLY A 493 1.41 15.99 1.77
CA GLY A 493 0.71 15.77 3.04
C GLY A 493 0.64 14.31 3.43
N LYS A 494 -0.14 14.03 4.46
CA LYS A 494 -0.33 12.65 4.94
C LYS A 494 -1.40 11.93 4.14
N VAL A 495 -1.15 10.64 3.91
CA VAL A 495 -2.12 9.71 3.34
C VAL A 495 -2.33 8.54 4.30
N TYR A 496 -3.52 7.96 4.25
CA TYR A 496 -4.00 6.98 5.22
C TYR A 496 -4.60 5.76 4.53
N CYS A 497 -4.42 4.59 5.13
CA CYS A 497 -5.12 3.37 4.77
C CYS A 497 -5.27 2.44 5.96
N VAL A 498 -6.18 1.47 5.85
CA VAL A 498 -6.28 0.32 6.74
C VAL A 498 -6.47 -0.93 5.90
N GLU A 499 -6.06 -2.08 6.43
CA GLU A 499 -6.21 -3.37 5.78
C GLU A 499 -7.48 -4.08 6.26
N VAL A 500 -8.20 -4.73 5.31
CA VAL A 500 -9.34 -5.61 5.55
C VAL A 500 -9.24 -6.85 4.66
N ASP A 501 -9.87 -7.96 5.06
CA ASP A 501 -9.73 -9.27 4.40
C ASP A 501 -10.22 -9.29 2.94
N SER A 502 -11.23 -8.48 2.59
CA SER A 502 -11.80 -8.46 1.24
C SER A 502 -11.01 -7.64 0.22
N GLY A 503 -10.00 -6.89 0.66
CA GLY A 503 -9.28 -5.97 -0.20
C GLY A 503 -10.05 -4.71 -0.59
N ALA A 504 -11.25 -4.46 -0.06
CA ALA A 504 -12.07 -3.31 -0.40
C ALA A 504 -12.81 -2.73 0.81
N ILE A 505 -12.78 -1.41 0.95
CA ILE A 505 -13.36 -0.67 2.08
C ILE A 505 -14.38 0.36 1.62
N VAL A 506 -15.27 0.73 2.53
CA VAL A 506 -16.31 1.74 2.29
C VAL A 506 -15.84 3.07 2.88
N THR A 507 -15.54 4.02 2.01
CA THR A 507 -15.00 5.33 2.37
C THR A 507 -15.93 6.47 1.95
N ARG A 508 -15.65 7.66 2.46
CA ARG A 508 -16.36 8.89 2.11
C ARG A 508 -15.39 10.07 2.07
N TYR A 509 -15.53 10.93 1.07
CA TYR A 509 -14.88 12.23 1.03
C TYR A 509 -15.86 13.29 0.52
N ASN A 510 -15.90 14.47 1.16
CA ASN A 510 -16.86 15.54 0.81
C ASN A 510 -18.29 15.01 0.64
N ASP A 511 -18.78 14.24 1.61
CA ASP A 511 -20.13 13.64 1.64
C ASP A 511 -20.42 12.63 0.51
N LYS A 512 -19.42 12.22 -0.27
CA LYS A 512 -19.60 11.30 -1.40
C LYS A 512 -18.94 9.96 -1.09
N VAL A 513 -19.78 8.93 -1.05
CA VAL A 513 -19.34 7.56 -0.74
C VAL A 513 -18.61 6.95 -1.93
N LEU A 514 -17.53 6.25 -1.64
CA LEU A 514 -16.74 5.47 -2.58
C LEU A 514 -16.37 4.12 -1.95
N ILE A 515 -16.48 3.06 -2.72
CA ILE A 515 -15.94 1.75 -2.36
C ILE A 515 -14.73 1.51 -3.25
N ALA A 516 -13.56 1.35 -2.65
CA ALA A 516 -12.29 1.17 -3.34
C ALA A 516 -11.35 0.28 -2.52
N GLY A 517 -10.22 -0.11 -3.11
CA GLY A 517 -9.34 -1.13 -2.57
C GLY A 517 -8.44 -0.71 -1.42
N ASN A 518 -7.70 -1.69 -0.92
CA ASN A 518 -6.62 -1.57 0.03
C ASN A 518 -5.34 -2.30 -0.48
N CYS A 519 -4.33 -2.54 0.34
CA CYS A 519 -3.00 -3.07 -0.02
C CYS A 519 -2.99 -4.46 -0.73
N ARG A 520 -1.98 -4.71 -1.63
CA ARG A 520 -1.97 -5.76 -2.66
C ARG A 520 -1.44 -7.16 -2.27
N HIS A 521 -0.23 -7.27 -1.67
CA HIS A 521 0.40 -8.60 -1.47
C HIS A 521 -0.32 -9.41 -0.40
N ALA A 522 -0.67 -8.79 0.71
CA ALA A 522 -1.48 -9.43 1.74
C ALA A 522 -2.82 -9.93 1.20
N ASP A 523 -3.44 -9.20 0.24
CA ASP A 523 -4.69 -9.62 -0.40
C ASP A 523 -4.51 -10.90 -1.23
N ALA A 524 -3.38 -11.05 -1.94
CA ALA A 524 -3.12 -12.25 -2.72
C ALA A 524 -3.01 -13.47 -1.81
N TYR A 525 -2.25 -13.37 -0.73
CA TYR A 525 -2.08 -14.49 0.21
C TYR A 525 -3.31 -14.71 1.09
N ALA A 526 -4.01 -13.65 1.52
CA ALA A 526 -5.31 -13.78 2.19
C ALA A 526 -6.32 -14.51 1.29
N HIS A 527 -6.39 -14.17 0.00
CA HIS A 527 -7.26 -14.87 -0.95
C HIS A 527 -6.84 -16.34 -1.15
N LEU A 528 -5.54 -16.63 -1.20
CA LEU A 528 -5.03 -18.00 -1.30
C LEU A 528 -5.35 -18.83 -0.05
N LEU A 529 -5.23 -18.25 1.15
CA LEU A 529 -5.66 -18.88 2.39
C LEU A 529 -7.17 -19.18 2.39
N ASP A 530 -7.99 -18.24 1.88
CA ASP A 530 -9.44 -18.41 1.74
C ASP A 530 -9.80 -19.58 0.82
N ILE A 531 -9.27 -19.61 -0.40
CA ILE A 531 -9.64 -20.64 -1.39
C ILE A 531 -9.11 -22.03 -1.02
N LEU A 532 -8.02 -22.11 -0.28
CA LEU A 532 -7.49 -23.36 0.26
C LEU A 532 -8.13 -23.75 1.60
N GLY A 533 -8.90 -22.86 2.23
CA GLY A 533 -9.60 -23.07 3.51
C GLY A 533 -8.67 -23.06 4.71
N LEU A 534 -7.63 -22.23 4.72
CA LEU A 534 -6.56 -22.21 5.73
C LEU A 534 -6.67 -21.05 6.73
N ASN A 535 -7.75 -20.29 6.72
CA ASN A 535 -7.91 -19.10 7.59
C ASN A 535 -7.94 -19.45 9.09
N GLU A 536 -8.53 -20.59 9.45
CA GLU A 536 -8.58 -20.99 10.86
C GLU A 536 -7.19 -21.40 11.35
N GLU A 537 -6.41 -22.10 10.55
CA GLU A 537 -5.03 -22.47 10.86
C GLU A 537 -4.15 -21.21 10.98
N PHE A 538 -4.36 -20.20 10.14
CA PHE A 538 -3.59 -18.96 10.17
C PHE A 538 -3.81 -18.18 11.48
N LYS A 539 -5.00 -18.23 12.10
CA LYS A 539 -5.27 -17.61 13.40
C LYS A 539 -4.43 -18.20 14.55
N HIS A 540 -3.96 -19.44 14.40
CA HIS A 540 -3.17 -20.15 15.39
C HIS A 540 -1.67 -20.19 15.03
N ILE A 541 -1.22 -19.34 14.12
CA ILE A 541 0.16 -19.32 13.62
C ILE A 541 1.19 -19.08 14.74
N ASP A 542 0.83 -18.31 15.75
CA ASP A 542 1.67 -18.02 16.91
C ASP A 542 1.86 -19.24 17.85
N GLU A 543 1.07 -20.29 17.69
CA GLU A 543 1.19 -21.53 18.45
C GLU A 543 2.22 -22.48 17.83
N ILE A 544 2.69 -22.22 16.58
CA ILE A 544 3.66 -23.02 15.86
C ILE A 544 5.08 -22.62 16.29
N PRO A 545 5.84 -23.49 16.97
CA PRO A 545 7.15 -23.10 17.56
C PRO A 545 8.16 -22.60 16.54
N ALA A 546 8.23 -23.23 15.35
CA ALA A 546 9.16 -22.85 14.28
C ALA A 546 8.85 -21.44 13.71
N LEU A 547 7.56 -21.11 13.55
CA LEU A 547 7.16 -19.80 13.09
C LEU A 547 7.27 -18.73 14.17
N ARG A 548 7.05 -19.08 15.43
CA ARG A 548 7.27 -18.16 16.55
C ARG A 548 8.73 -17.72 16.63
N GLU A 549 9.69 -18.64 16.50
CA GLU A 549 11.10 -18.32 16.51
C GLU A 549 11.46 -17.37 15.36
N ARG A 550 10.90 -17.57 14.17
CA ARG A 550 11.07 -16.66 13.03
C ARG A 550 10.43 -15.29 13.27
N VAL A 551 9.25 -15.23 13.91
CA VAL A 551 8.62 -13.97 14.33
C VAL A 551 9.48 -13.22 15.35
N ASP A 552 10.10 -13.92 16.29
CA ASP A 552 11.00 -13.34 17.28
C ASP A 552 12.22 -12.71 16.61
N GLU A 553 12.79 -13.38 15.60
CA GLU A 553 13.90 -12.87 14.77
C GLU A 553 13.46 -11.60 13.99
N LEU A 554 12.34 -11.65 13.29
CA LEU A 554 11.74 -10.50 12.59
C LEU A 554 11.49 -9.31 13.54
N THR A 555 10.99 -9.60 14.74
CA THR A 555 10.72 -8.59 15.77
C THR A 555 11.99 -7.94 16.27
N MET A 556 13.09 -8.70 16.39
CA MET A 556 14.39 -8.15 16.77
C MET A 556 14.90 -7.16 15.70
N HIS A 557 14.81 -7.52 14.41
CA HIS A 557 15.19 -6.61 13.31
C HIS A 557 14.32 -5.36 13.27
N THR A 558 13.02 -5.49 13.46
CA THR A 558 12.09 -4.35 13.50
C THR A 558 12.33 -3.47 14.73
N LYS A 559 12.80 -4.01 15.86
CA LYS A 559 13.19 -3.18 17.03
C LYS A 559 14.44 -2.35 16.74
N LEU A 560 15.44 -2.94 16.08
CA LEU A 560 16.64 -2.22 15.66
C LEU A 560 16.32 -1.09 14.68
N SER A 561 15.35 -1.27 13.78
CA SER A 561 14.93 -0.21 12.85
C SER A 561 14.33 1.01 13.54
N LYS A 562 13.83 0.87 14.78
CA LYS A 562 13.29 1.98 15.60
C LYS A 562 14.33 2.65 16.49
N SER A 563 15.59 2.17 16.50
CA SER A 563 16.67 2.81 17.26
C SER A 563 16.96 4.22 16.69
N GLU A 564 17.24 5.18 17.56
CA GLU A 564 17.70 6.52 17.14
C GLU A 564 19.14 6.50 16.61
N ASP A 565 19.91 5.45 16.91
CA ASP A 565 21.27 5.24 16.39
C ASP A 565 21.21 4.75 14.93
N ASN A 566 21.84 5.51 14.05
CA ASN A 566 21.90 5.15 12.62
C ASN A 566 22.65 3.84 12.37
N ARG A 567 23.63 3.48 13.20
CA ARG A 567 24.37 2.21 13.09
C ARG A 567 23.47 1.00 13.37
N ASP A 568 22.61 1.07 14.39
CA ASP A 568 21.61 0.05 14.68
C ASP A 568 20.60 -0.07 13.54
N TYR A 569 20.19 1.07 12.99
CA TYR A 569 19.30 1.08 11.83
C TYR A 569 19.95 0.42 10.61
N VAL A 570 21.21 0.74 10.32
CA VAL A 570 21.97 0.09 9.23
C VAL A 570 22.06 -1.41 9.45
N LEU A 571 22.34 -1.85 10.67
CA LEU A 571 22.33 -3.27 10.99
C LEU A 571 20.96 -3.91 10.74
N SER A 572 19.87 -3.23 11.11
CA SER A 572 18.51 -3.69 10.82
C SER A 572 18.27 -3.86 9.31
N VAL A 573 18.60 -2.84 8.50
CA VAL A 573 18.47 -2.90 7.03
C VAL A 573 19.26 -4.06 6.46
N LEU A 574 20.50 -4.24 6.94
CA LEU A 574 21.41 -5.31 6.51
C LEU A 574 20.80 -6.69 6.78
N LEU A 575 20.40 -6.95 8.04
CA LEU A 575 19.89 -8.26 8.44
C LEU A 575 18.53 -8.57 7.75
N PHE A 576 17.67 -7.59 7.64
CA PHE A 576 16.37 -7.75 6.97
C PHE A 576 16.53 -8.04 5.48
N SER A 577 17.34 -7.25 4.78
CA SER A 577 17.56 -7.41 3.33
C SER A 577 18.25 -8.70 2.98
N LEU A 578 19.30 -9.08 3.74
CA LEU A 578 20.11 -10.27 3.44
C LEU A 578 19.41 -11.58 3.78
N PHE A 579 18.67 -11.63 4.88
CA PHE A 579 18.19 -12.91 5.42
C PHE A 579 16.70 -13.08 5.31
N ILE A 580 15.91 -12.02 5.42
CA ILE A 580 14.44 -12.11 5.28
C ILE A 580 14.05 -12.04 3.81
N GLU A 581 14.35 -10.94 3.12
CA GLU A 581 13.96 -10.71 1.73
C GLU A 581 14.65 -11.66 0.74
N HIS A 582 15.91 -11.96 0.99
CA HIS A 582 16.73 -12.73 0.04
C HIS A 582 16.76 -14.24 0.31
N VAL A 583 16.35 -14.69 1.52
CA VAL A 583 16.45 -16.10 1.92
C VAL A 583 15.14 -16.68 2.44
N SER A 584 14.52 -16.08 3.49
CA SER A 584 13.45 -16.74 4.24
C SER A 584 12.21 -17.12 3.40
N LEU A 585 11.80 -16.29 2.44
CA LEU A 585 10.67 -16.58 1.58
C LEU A 585 10.98 -17.58 0.47
N PHE A 586 12.24 -17.61 0.01
CA PHE A 586 12.62 -18.32 -1.21
C PHE A 586 12.60 -19.84 -1.06
N SER A 587 12.85 -20.39 0.14
CA SER A 587 12.71 -21.82 0.40
C SER A 587 11.27 -22.29 0.25
N GLN A 588 10.29 -21.50 0.68
CA GLN A 588 8.88 -21.79 0.51
C GLN A 588 8.42 -21.59 -0.94
N PHE A 589 8.93 -20.56 -1.64
CA PHE A 589 8.67 -20.38 -3.07
C PHE A 589 9.16 -21.56 -3.90
N LEU A 590 10.38 -22.04 -3.63
CA LEU A 590 10.93 -23.24 -4.26
C LEU A 590 10.03 -24.45 -4.05
N ILE A 591 9.57 -24.71 -2.81
CA ILE A 591 8.68 -25.83 -2.47
C ILE A 591 7.37 -25.71 -3.25
N MET A 592 6.72 -24.56 -3.25
CA MET A 592 5.44 -24.34 -3.92
C MET A 592 5.55 -24.48 -5.44
N MET A 593 6.57 -23.87 -6.06
CA MET A 593 6.76 -23.94 -7.51
C MET A 593 7.18 -25.35 -7.96
N SER A 594 7.81 -26.15 -7.11
CA SER A 594 8.25 -27.53 -7.41
C SER A 594 7.08 -28.46 -7.75
N PHE A 595 5.87 -28.22 -7.21
CA PHE A 595 4.68 -28.98 -7.57
C PHE A 595 4.27 -28.78 -9.02
N ASN A 596 4.36 -27.54 -9.52
CA ASN A 596 4.11 -27.30 -10.94
C ASN A 596 5.22 -27.90 -11.80
N LYS A 597 6.48 -27.73 -11.40
CA LYS A 597 7.65 -28.21 -12.13
C LYS A 597 7.65 -29.73 -12.32
N HIS A 598 7.42 -30.48 -11.26
CA HIS A 598 7.60 -31.93 -11.25
C HIS A 598 6.31 -32.73 -11.43
N LYS A 599 5.16 -32.14 -11.07
CA LYS A 599 3.85 -32.81 -11.10
C LYS A 599 2.83 -32.16 -12.00
N ASN A 600 3.10 -30.94 -12.51
CA ASN A 600 2.17 -30.14 -13.29
C ASN A 600 0.85 -29.83 -12.51
N LEU A 601 0.95 -29.63 -11.19
CA LEU A 601 -0.12 -29.25 -10.27
C LEU A 601 0.07 -27.81 -9.82
N PHE A 602 -1.01 -27.16 -9.33
CA PHE A 602 -0.97 -25.80 -8.77
C PHE A 602 -0.44 -24.73 -9.73
N ARG A 603 -0.89 -24.75 -10.97
CA ARG A 603 -0.44 -23.79 -11.99
C ARG A 603 -0.75 -22.34 -11.66
N GLY A 604 -1.95 -22.05 -11.15
CA GLY A 604 -2.35 -20.69 -10.76
C GLY A 604 -1.52 -20.18 -9.59
N LEU A 605 -1.37 -21.01 -8.56
CA LEU A 605 -0.57 -20.73 -7.40
C LEU A 605 0.91 -20.56 -7.75
N SER A 606 1.48 -21.44 -8.57
CA SER A 606 2.87 -21.33 -9.03
C SER A 606 3.12 -20.03 -9.79
N ASN A 607 2.18 -19.59 -10.63
CA ASN A 607 2.30 -18.31 -11.35
C ASN A 607 2.25 -17.10 -10.40
N ALA A 608 1.41 -17.14 -9.36
CA ALA A 608 1.37 -16.10 -8.34
C ALA A 608 2.67 -16.05 -7.53
N ILE A 609 3.18 -17.21 -7.10
CA ILE A 609 4.46 -17.34 -6.39
C ILE A 609 5.64 -16.87 -7.27
N GLU A 610 5.67 -17.22 -8.56
CA GLU A 610 6.68 -16.74 -9.50
C GLU A 610 6.65 -15.20 -9.61
N ALA A 611 5.46 -14.61 -9.67
CA ALA A 611 5.31 -13.16 -9.72
C ALA A 611 5.82 -12.48 -8.43
N THR A 612 5.42 -13.01 -7.28
CA THR A 612 5.92 -12.53 -5.96
C THR A 612 7.43 -12.70 -5.85
N SER A 613 7.98 -13.86 -6.19
CA SER A 613 9.42 -14.13 -6.04
C SER A 613 10.28 -13.16 -6.87
N LYS A 614 9.80 -12.67 -8.01
CA LYS A 614 10.47 -11.64 -8.82
C LYS A 614 10.47 -10.27 -8.12
N GLU A 615 9.39 -9.92 -7.45
CA GLU A 615 9.31 -8.67 -6.67
C GLU A 615 10.18 -8.75 -5.41
N GLU A 616 10.13 -9.85 -4.68
CA GLU A 616 10.99 -10.05 -3.50
C GLU A 616 12.48 -10.06 -3.87
N GLN A 617 12.85 -10.59 -5.05
CA GLN A 617 14.21 -10.48 -5.55
C GLN A 617 14.62 -9.01 -5.76
N ILE A 618 13.71 -8.15 -6.24
CA ILE A 618 13.98 -6.71 -6.40
C ILE A 618 14.14 -6.05 -5.04
N HIS A 619 13.32 -6.40 -4.04
CA HIS A 619 13.44 -5.90 -2.66
C HIS A 619 14.81 -6.24 -2.05
N GLY A 620 15.24 -7.50 -2.17
CA GLY A 620 16.53 -7.94 -1.68
C GLY A 620 17.72 -7.21 -2.35
N LEU A 621 17.68 -7.05 -3.67
CA LEU A 621 18.71 -6.32 -4.44
C LEU A 621 18.76 -4.84 -4.07
N PHE A 622 17.62 -4.20 -3.86
CA PHE A 622 17.57 -2.82 -3.38
C PHE A 622 18.22 -2.69 -1.99
N GLY A 623 17.91 -3.62 -1.07
CA GLY A 623 18.53 -3.62 0.24
C GLY A 623 20.06 -3.76 0.17
N ILE A 624 20.57 -4.61 -0.70
CA ILE A 624 22.00 -4.78 -0.98
C ILE A 624 22.61 -3.47 -1.50
N GLU A 625 21.91 -2.76 -2.41
CA GLU A 625 22.38 -1.47 -2.92
C GLU A 625 22.48 -0.42 -1.82
N ILE A 626 21.47 -0.31 -0.97
CA ILE A 626 21.52 0.58 0.22
C ILE A 626 22.71 0.23 1.11
N ILE A 627 22.97 -1.04 1.36
CA ILE A 627 24.13 -1.49 2.17
C ILE A 627 25.44 -1.06 1.53
N ASN A 628 25.59 -1.21 0.22
CA ASN A 628 26.79 -0.80 -0.50
C ASN A 628 26.98 0.73 -0.46
N ILE A 629 25.92 1.52 -0.61
CA ILE A 629 25.97 2.98 -0.43
C ILE A 629 26.41 3.34 0.99
N LEU A 630 25.82 2.72 2.00
CA LEU A 630 26.17 2.95 3.40
C LEU A 630 27.61 2.55 3.71
N LYS A 631 28.12 1.49 3.10
CA LYS A 631 29.52 1.05 3.23
C LYS A 631 30.50 2.05 2.61
N GLU A 632 30.10 2.76 1.54
CA GLU A 632 30.89 3.83 0.94
C GLU A 632 30.84 5.12 1.78
N GLU A 633 29.68 5.48 2.32
CA GLU A 633 29.48 6.72 3.10
C GLU A 633 30.00 6.60 4.55
N HIS A 634 29.84 5.42 5.17
CA HIS A 634 30.15 5.15 6.58
C HIS A 634 31.00 3.88 6.74
N PRO A 635 32.18 3.78 6.13
CA PRO A 635 33.02 2.57 6.20
C PRO A 635 33.42 2.19 7.63
N GLU A 636 33.44 3.14 8.56
CA GLU A 636 33.76 2.92 9.97
C GLU A 636 32.72 2.04 10.70
N TRP A 637 31.48 1.97 10.20
CA TRP A 637 30.45 1.09 10.77
C TRP A 637 30.64 -0.37 10.38
N PHE A 638 31.25 -0.65 9.22
CA PHE A 638 31.47 -1.99 8.70
C PHE A 638 32.79 -2.61 9.22
N ASN A 639 32.99 -2.54 10.52
CA ASN A 639 34.17 -3.05 11.21
C ASN A 639 34.04 -4.54 11.56
N GLY A 640 35.06 -5.07 12.24
CA GLY A 640 35.12 -6.48 12.64
C GLY A 640 34.01 -6.93 13.59
N GLU A 641 33.41 -6.00 14.37
CA GLU A 641 32.28 -6.27 15.23
C GLU A 641 31.00 -6.46 14.38
N MET A 642 30.71 -5.55 13.46
CA MET A 642 29.60 -5.66 12.52
C MET A 642 29.72 -6.96 11.71
N LYS A 643 30.89 -7.26 11.16
CA LYS A 643 31.14 -8.49 10.41
C LYS A 643 30.81 -9.74 11.23
N ARG A 644 31.23 -9.80 12.49
CA ARG A 644 30.93 -10.92 13.39
C ARG A 644 29.41 -11.03 13.64
N THR A 645 28.74 -9.93 13.94
CA THR A 645 27.29 -9.92 14.18
C THR A 645 26.52 -10.44 12.97
N VAL A 646 26.94 -10.08 11.76
CA VAL A 646 26.31 -10.56 10.51
C VAL A 646 26.51 -12.06 10.33
N TYR A 647 27.69 -12.60 10.62
CA TYR A 647 27.92 -14.05 10.53
C TYR A 647 27.11 -14.82 11.58
N GLU A 648 27.07 -14.33 12.83
CA GLU A 648 26.24 -14.94 13.89
C GLU A 648 24.75 -14.94 13.52
N ALA A 649 24.26 -13.83 12.94
CA ALA A 649 22.89 -13.75 12.44
C ALA A 649 22.66 -14.70 11.24
N CYS A 650 23.63 -14.86 10.34
CA CYS A 650 23.56 -15.78 9.21
C CYS A 650 23.44 -17.24 9.67
N GLU A 651 24.24 -17.64 10.67
CA GLU A 651 24.16 -18.97 11.28
C GLU A 651 22.80 -19.19 11.96
N HIS A 652 22.31 -18.18 12.69
CA HIS A 652 21.02 -18.23 13.36
C HIS A 652 19.87 -18.36 12.35
N SER A 653 19.89 -17.55 11.29
CA SER A 653 18.88 -17.61 10.22
C SER A 653 18.85 -18.98 9.53
N TYR A 654 20.03 -19.61 9.29
CA TYR A 654 20.08 -20.98 8.78
C TYR A 654 19.41 -21.99 9.72
N GLU A 655 19.67 -21.90 11.04
CA GLU A 655 19.06 -22.81 12.01
C GLU A 655 17.56 -22.58 12.15
N THR A 656 17.08 -21.33 12.07
CA THR A 656 15.65 -20.98 12.06
C THR A 656 14.98 -21.56 10.81
N GLU A 657 15.52 -21.33 9.63
CA GLU A 657 14.94 -21.84 8.37
C GLU A 657 14.98 -23.37 8.30
N LYS A 658 15.95 -24.01 8.92
CA LYS A 658 16.01 -25.49 9.06
C LYS A 658 14.84 -26.00 9.91
N LYS A 659 14.50 -25.33 11.02
CA LYS A 659 13.35 -25.70 11.85
C LYS A 659 12.02 -25.47 11.11
N VAL A 660 11.92 -24.37 10.35
CA VAL A 660 10.77 -24.12 9.48
C VAL A 660 10.64 -25.23 8.44
N LEU A 661 11.73 -25.63 7.79
CA LEU A 661 11.75 -26.74 6.83
C LEU A 661 11.35 -28.09 7.47
N ASP A 662 11.79 -28.34 8.71
CA ASP A 662 11.42 -29.55 9.44
C ASP A 662 9.92 -29.59 9.76
N TRP A 663 9.32 -28.45 10.07
CA TRP A 663 7.87 -28.30 10.23
C TRP A 663 7.13 -28.36 8.88
N LEU A 664 7.65 -27.77 7.82
CA LEU A 664 7.04 -27.86 6.47
C LEU A 664 6.86 -29.32 6.04
N TYR A 665 7.79 -30.19 6.42
CA TYR A 665 7.82 -31.62 6.08
C TYR A 665 7.55 -32.52 7.29
N GLU A 666 6.71 -32.08 8.24
CA GLU A 666 6.42 -32.84 9.48
C GLU A 666 5.77 -34.21 9.21
N ASP A 667 4.93 -34.29 8.16
CA ASP A 667 4.24 -35.53 7.76
C ASP A 667 5.00 -36.34 6.71
N GLY A 668 6.18 -35.87 6.27
CA GLY A 668 7.03 -36.56 5.32
C GLY A 668 7.65 -35.67 4.25
N GLU A 669 8.76 -36.12 3.68
CA GLU A 669 9.48 -35.38 2.64
C GLU A 669 8.82 -35.52 1.26
N LEU A 670 9.01 -34.52 0.41
CA LEU A 670 8.63 -34.58 -1.00
C LEU A 670 9.67 -35.44 -1.76
N GLU A 671 9.19 -36.47 -2.46
CA GLU A 671 10.06 -37.38 -3.22
C GLU A 671 10.88 -36.64 -4.31
N PHE A 672 10.29 -35.59 -4.90
CA PHE A 672 10.88 -34.78 -5.98
C PHE A 672 11.65 -33.55 -5.48
N LEU A 673 11.56 -33.23 -4.20
CA LEU A 673 12.32 -32.14 -3.56
C LEU A 673 12.60 -32.50 -2.09
N PRO A 674 13.59 -33.36 -1.80
CA PRO A 674 13.90 -33.80 -0.42
C PRO A 674 14.53 -32.66 0.41
N LYS A 675 14.43 -32.76 1.75
CA LYS A 675 14.99 -31.77 2.69
C LYS A 675 16.46 -31.43 2.42
N ARG A 676 17.27 -32.41 2.00
CA ARG A 676 18.69 -32.18 1.70
C ARG A 676 18.89 -31.15 0.61
N THR A 677 18.07 -31.20 -0.44
CA THR A 677 18.12 -30.27 -1.58
C THR A 677 17.73 -28.86 -1.17
N VAL A 678 16.65 -28.73 -0.39
CA VAL A 678 16.22 -27.42 0.13
C VAL A 678 17.26 -26.82 1.08
N LYS A 679 17.93 -27.63 1.91
CA LYS A 679 19.02 -27.17 2.81
C LYS A 679 20.21 -26.62 2.03
N GLU A 680 20.64 -27.29 0.94
CA GLU A 680 21.72 -26.77 0.09
C GLU A 680 21.29 -25.46 -0.61
N PHE A 681 20.06 -25.36 -1.05
CA PHE A 681 19.52 -24.14 -1.60
C PHE A 681 19.53 -22.98 -0.59
N ILE A 682 19.09 -23.20 0.66
CA ILE A 682 19.13 -22.18 1.73
C ILE A 682 20.57 -21.72 1.99
N LYS A 683 21.52 -22.66 2.16
CA LYS A 683 22.94 -22.34 2.35
C LYS A 683 23.51 -21.51 1.20
N ASN A 684 23.18 -21.88 -0.05
CA ASN A 684 23.64 -21.14 -1.23
C ASN A 684 23.09 -19.71 -1.22
N ARG A 685 21.79 -19.53 -0.92
CA ARG A 685 21.18 -18.19 -0.82
C ARG A 685 21.87 -17.34 0.28
N LEU A 686 22.14 -17.91 1.45
CA LEU A 686 22.85 -17.24 2.54
C LEU A 686 24.28 -16.84 2.13
N ASN A 687 25.02 -17.74 1.48
CA ASN A 687 26.34 -17.44 0.94
C ASN A 687 26.30 -16.29 -0.07
N ASN A 688 25.35 -16.34 -1.02
CA ASN A 688 25.16 -15.29 -2.02
C ASN A 688 24.83 -13.94 -1.37
N SER A 689 24.04 -13.94 -0.31
CA SER A 689 23.75 -12.72 0.47
C SER A 689 25.04 -12.14 1.09
N LEU A 690 25.89 -12.96 1.69
CA LEU A 690 27.18 -12.51 2.26
C LEU A 690 28.13 -11.98 1.17
N GLU A 691 28.26 -12.69 0.04
CA GLU A 691 29.11 -12.28 -1.08
C GLU A 691 28.64 -10.94 -1.70
N SER A 692 27.34 -10.70 -1.75
CA SER A 692 26.76 -9.45 -2.31
C SER A 692 27.23 -8.17 -1.60
N ILE A 693 27.61 -8.30 -0.33
CA ILE A 693 28.16 -7.20 0.48
C ILE A 693 29.69 -7.31 0.68
N GLY A 694 30.35 -8.24 -0.03
CA GLY A 694 31.80 -8.44 -0.02
C GLY A 694 32.30 -9.22 1.19
N PHE A 695 31.46 -10.06 1.81
CA PHE A 695 31.85 -10.98 2.87
C PHE A 695 32.16 -12.38 2.28
N GLU A 696 32.94 -13.18 2.98
CA GLU A 696 33.29 -14.55 2.57
C GLU A 696 32.10 -15.50 2.81
N LYS A 697 32.02 -16.56 2.01
CA LYS A 697 31.05 -17.65 2.19
C LYS A 697 31.20 -18.30 3.55
N LEU A 698 30.12 -18.65 4.19
CA LEU A 698 30.09 -19.29 5.50
C LEU A 698 29.87 -20.79 5.39
N PHE A 699 29.08 -21.25 4.43
CA PHE A 699 28.66 -22.64 4.30
C PHE A 699 29.35 -23.33 3.12
N GLU A 700 29.76 -24.57 3.34
CA GLU A 700 30.15 -25.48 2.26
C GLU A 700 28.89 -25.99 1.53
N ILE A 701 28.91 -26.00 0.21
CA ILE A 701 27.83 -26.38 -0.66
C ILE A 701 28.11 -27.67 -1.40
N ASN A 702 27.12 -28.56 -1.46
CA ASN A 702 27.15 -29.70 -2.37
C ASN A 702 26.56 -29.27 -3.72
N GLU A 703 27.43 -28.98 -4.69
CA GLU A 703 27.05 -28.46 -6.01
C GLU A 703 26.19 -29.45 -6.81
N GLU A 704 26.39 -30.77 -6.64
CA GLU A 704 25.57 -31.79 -7.32
C GLU A 704 24.11 -31.76 -6.83
N VAL A 705 23.91 -31.57 -5.52
CA VAL A 705 22.59 -31.46 -4.90
C VAL A 705 21.96 -30.12 -5.23
N LEU A 706 22.74 -29.03 -5.20
CA LEU A 706 22.27 -27.69 -5.53
C LEU A 706 21.77 -27.60 -6.98
N ALA A 707 22.43 -28.29 -7.91
CA ALA A 707 22.04 -28.32 -9.32
C ALA A 707 20.60 -28.83 -9.54
N GLU A 708 20.00 -29.58 -8.59
CA GLU A 708 18.61 -30.01 -8.64
C GLU A 708 17.63 -28.82 -8.58
N THR A 709 18.06 -27.63 -8.08
CA THR A 709 17.24 -26.41 -7.94
C THR A 709 17.50 -25.36 -9.01
N ALA A 710 18.47 -25.57 -9.93
CA ALA A 710 18.85 -24.57 -10.94
C ALA A 710 17.68 -24.06 -11.80
N TRP A 711 16.67 -24.90 -12.04
CA TRP A 711 15.47 -24.54 -12.76
C TRP A 711 14.69 -23.39 -12.09
N PHE A 712 14.75 -23.27 -10.76
CA PHE A 712 14.06 -22.23 -10.00
C PHE A 712 14.66 -20.86 -10.30
N ASP A 713 15.97 -20.74 -10.23
CA ASP A 713 16.69 -19.51 -10.56
C ASP A 713 16.42 -19.12 -12.02
N ASP A 714 16.41 -20.10 -12.94
CA ASP A 714 16.05 -19.87 -14.34
C ASP A 714 14.61 -19.32 -14.50
N GLU A 715 13.64 -19.79 -13.72
CA GLU A 715 12.25 -19.32 -13.79
C GLU A 715 12.04 -17.95 -13.14
N VAL A 716 12.72 -17.69 -12.03
CA VAL A 716 12.62 -16.38 -11.31
C VAL A 716 13.35 -15.28 -12.08
N ILE A 717 14.51 -15.57 -12.69
CA ILE A 717 15.33 -14.58 -13.38
C ILE A 717 14.98 -14.49 -14.86
N SER A 718 14.53 -15.60 -15.47
CA SER A 718 14.33 -15.70 -16.91
C SER A 718 13.12 -14.90 -17.40
N THR A 719 13.36 -14.10 -18.43
CA THR A 719 12.36 -13.39 -19.22
C THR A 719 11.86 -14.19 -20.43
N LYS A 720 11.82 -15.53 -20.34
CA LYS A 720 11.35 -16.34 -21.47
C LYS A 720 9.96 -15.88 -21.88
N LEU A 721 9.81 -15.55 -23.15
CA LEU A 721 8.52 -15.43 -23.84
C LEU A 721 7.77 -16.75 -23.64
N THR A 722 6.82 -16.76 -22.74
CA THR A 722 5.95 -17.93 -22.53
C THR A 722 4.82 -17.90 -23.52
N ASP A 723 4.41 -19.09 -23.99
CA ASP A 723 3.25 -19.25 -24.85
C ASP A 723 2.03 -18.59 -24.19
N PHE A 724 1.47 -17.61 -24.87
CA PHE A 724 0.33 -16.80 -24.41
C PHE A 724 -0.90 -17.65 -24.06
N LEU A 725 -0.99 -18.85 -24.58
CA LEU A 725 -2.10 -19.78 -24.36
C LEU A 725 -1.88 -20.70 -23.16
N SER A 726 -0.64 -20.94 -22.76
CA SER A 726 -0.29 -21.91 -21.72
C SER A 726 0.10 -21.27 -20.38
N LYS A 727 0.66 -20.05 -20.39
CA LYS A 727 1.11 -19.32 -19.21
C LYS A 727 1.01 -17.82 -19.49
N ARG A 728 0.36 -17.06 -18.61
CA ARG A 728 0.35 -15.61 -18.74
C ARG A 728 1.75 -15.07 -18.43
N SER A 729 2.30 -14.27 -19.32
CA SER A 729 3.57 -13.59 -19.07
C SER A 729 3.38 -12.52 -18.00
N VAL A 730 4.01 -12.69 -16.85
CA VAL A 730 4.11 -11.65 -15.80
C VAL A 730 5.08 -10.53 -16.18
N ASN A 731 5.77 -10.70 -17.32
CA ASN A 731 6.71 -9.74 -17.88
C ASN A 731 6.02 -8.73 -18.83
N TYR A 732 4.89 -8.17 -18.43
CA TYR A 732 4.21 -7.13 -19.20
C TYR A 732 4.96 -5.80 -19.05
N THR A 733 5.61 -5.33 -20.11
CA THR A 733 6.21 -4.00 -20.16
C THR A 733 5.10 -2.97 -20.40
N LYS A 734 4.92 -2.06 -19.46
CA LYS A 734 4.16 -0.83 -19.70
C LYS A 734 5.03 0.11 -20.53
N PHE A 735 4.49 0.59 -21.63
CA PHE A 735 5.11 1.70 -22.36
C PHE A 735 5.01 2.95 -21.49
N THR A 736 6.13 3.44 -20.99
CA THR A 736 6.25 4.77 -20.39
C THR A 736 6.89 5.68 -21.42
N ASN A 737 6.15 6.63 -21.96
CA ASN A 737 6.74 7.73 -22.68
C ASN A 737 7.44 8.62 -21.66
N THR A 738 8.74 8.50 -21.53
CA THR A 738 9.54 9.42 -20.71
C THR A 738 9.81 10.65 -21.54
N VAL A 739 9.22 11.78 -21.18
CA VAL A 739 9.56 13.08 -21.75
C VAL A 739 10.85 13.55 -21.07
N THR A 740 11.96 13.55 -21.81
CA THR A 740 13.25 14.11 -21.38
C THR A 740 13.38 15.57 -21.84
N GLU A 741 14.33 16.32 -21.26
CA GLU A 741 14.62 17.68 -21.71
C GLU A 741 14.93 17.74 -23.21
N ASP A 742 15.58 16.73 -23.75
CA ASP A 742 15.90 16.63 -25.20
C ASP A 742 14.65 16.46 -26.06
N THR A 743 13.61 15.80 -25.58
CA THR A 743 12.31 15.66 -26.26
C THR A 743 11.47 16.93 -26.22
N LEU A 744 11.68 17.81 -25.24
CA LEU A 744 10.95 19.08 -25.13
C LEU A 744 11.54 20.17 -26.09
N PHE A 745 12.81 20.06 -26.49
CA PHE A 745 13.53 21.07 -27.23
C PHE A 745 13.96 20.62 -28.65
N SER A 746 13.74 19.34 -29.03
CA SER A 746 13.99 18.87 -30.38
C SER A 746 12.90 19.34 -31.36
N SER A 747 13.30 19.92 -32.47
CA SER A 747 12.38 20.29 -33.57
C SER A 747 11.75 19.04 -34.18
N ASN A 748 10.47 19.12 -34.53
CA ASN A 748 9.56 18.06 -34.98
C ASN A 748 10.02 17.15 -36.16
N SER A 749 11.29 17.08 -36.51
CA SER A 749 11.78 16.30 -37.64
C SER A 749 12.52 15.00 -37.29
N GLU A 750 12.66 14.64 -36.00
CA GLU A 750 13.42 13.46 -35.56
C GLU A 750 12.62 12.50 -34.64
N PHE A 751 11.30 12.55 -34.70
CA PHE A 751 10.45 11.73 -33.80
C PHE A 751 10.38 10.23 -34.14
N GLU A 752 11.03 9.76 -35.22
CA GLU A 752 10.92 8.37 -35.67
C GLU A 752 12.12 7.46 -35.32
N GLU A 753 13.25 7.97 -34.81
CA GLU A 753 14.45 7.12 -34.61
C GLU A 753 15.00 6.95 -33.21
N ASN A 754 14.50 7.62 -32.17
CA ASN A 754 15.01 7.46 -30.81
C ASN A 754 13.94 6.93 -29.81
N GLU A 755 13.32 5.79 -30.10
CA GLU A 755 12.82 4.86 -29.10
C GLU A 755 14.00 4.10 -28.49
N GLU A 756 14.81 4.72 -27.63
CA GLU A 756 15.52 3.95 -26.62
C GLU A 756 14.47 3.45 -25.62
N LYS A 757 13.88 2.34 -26.00
CA LYS A 757 13.24 1.43 -25.05
C LYS A 757 14.23 1.27 -23.90
N LEU A 758 13.86 1.73 -22.70
CA LEU A 758 14.31 1.02 -21.50
C LEU A 758 13.74 -0.39 -21.66
N SER A 759 14.48 -1.21 -22.39
CA SER A 759 14.02 -2.51 -22.79
C SER A 759 14.01 -3.37 -21.54
N LYS A 760 13.08 -4.32 -21.47
CA LYS A 760 13.15 -5.48 -20.57
C LYS A 760 14.58 -6.00 -20.44
N ASP A 761 15.36 -5.87 -21.49
CA ASP A 761 16.75 -6.29 -21.59
C ASP A 761 17.64 -5.49 -20.63
N LYS A 762 17.40 -4.22 -20.37
CA LYS A 762 18.22 -3.39 -19.46
C LYS A 762 17.92 -3.67 -17.99
N VAL A 763 16.64 -3.83 -17.62
CA VAL A 763 16.24 -4.27 -16.26
C VAL A 763 16.71 -5.70 -16.02
N ASN A 764 16.60 -6.57 -17.01
CA ASN A 764 17.09 -7.95 -16.90
C ASN A 764 18.60 -8.06 -16.98
N GLU A 765 19.26 -7.14 -17.66
CA GLU A 765 20.74 -7.05 -17.69
C GLU A 765 21.28 -6.57 -16.35
N ILE A 766 20.62 -5.62 -15.69
CA ILE A 766 20.93 -5.21 -14.30
C ILE A 766 20.70 -6.38 -13.35
N LEU A 767 19.57 -7.06 -13.45
CA LEU A 767 19.26 -8.24 -12.65
C LEU A 767 20.26 -9.38 -12.93
N ARG A 768 20.61 -9.66 -14.20
CA ARG A 768 21.61 -10.68 -14.59
C ARG A 768 23.03 -10.33 -14.19
N MET A 769 23.49 -9.09 -14.44
CA MET A 769 24.85 -8.68 -14.05
C MET A 769 25.04 -8.76 -12.54
N ARG A 770 24.03 -8.39 -11.76
CA ARG A 770 24.11 -8.46 -10.29
C ARG A 770 23.95 -9.89 -9.76
N MET A 771 23.19 -10.77 -10.43
CA MET A 771 23.11 -12.18 -10.06
C MET A 771 24.33 -12.99 -10.52
N LEU A 772 24.99 -12.62 -11.61
CA LEU A 772 26.28 -13.21 -12.03
C LEU A 772 27.43 -12.80 -11.07
N THR A 773 27.32 -11.63 -10.44
CA THR A 773 28.25 -11.26 -9.34
C THR A 773 27.92 -11.96 -8.02
N LEU A 774 26.74 -12.56 -7.89
CA LEU A 774 26.31 -13.36 -6.74
C LEU A 774 26.53 -14.88 -6.92
N GLY A 775 26.91 -15.32 -8.12
CA GLY A 775 27.08 -16.74 -8.50
C GLY A 775 28.48 -17.19 -8.91
N ASN A 776 29.53 -16.37 -8.69
CA ASN A 776 30.93 -16.72 -8.90
C ASN A 776 31.71 -16.75 -7.61
#